data_8fb8ee99b0f6badfd4de9e6e1f421c49
#
_entry.id   8fb8ee99b0f6badfd4de9e6e1f421c49
#
_cell.length_a   1.000
_cell.length_b   1.000
_cell.length_c   1.000
_cell.angle_alpha   90.00
_cell.angle_beta   90.00
_cell.angle_gamma   90.00
#
_symmetry.space_group_name_H-M   'P 1'
#
loop_
_entity.id
_entity.type
_entity.pdbx_description
1 polymer ?
#
loop_
_entity_poly.entity_id
_entity_poly.type
_entity_poly.pdbx_seq_one_letter_code
_entity_poly.pdbx_strand_id
1 'polypeptide(L)'
;MHHTRPTCTHCGCNNPLMERLGKELLATRHFGTVTGIPVESGPQLAQGLLIHGGIIRPMIDGSTEMVEAIGLHGGRVVATGKREKVEEAMQRLRISYLPVQLKPTETLLPGLIEPHVHIVASAMMAGFTDMGALVGQSLRPDYNAQWLTELIQSKAAEIRTDPRRNDWVLGREVDPAMMPFTVNPPGQLNHLQLIDSDFLDQCVSDIPVLLMSASLHTAYLNTPALKLTYENTPTLQALFTTFDAYKESNHGQLQEIPAMRPALEAIPKHQVDDIKAELEPNLTRLFDTAVERGVTMLYDAGLTTTQLDILKAYLKLHKPGVRIGGALAVETAKDVRESLGRYEAPLEYDDLYIGHLKVISDGSNQGLTGYQSTPYCCEPPDNRGNFNYPKVGDSQPATLPSEFAELVQTAVSQNWSMMIHANGDTAVEFTTQAYTAALKRLTPEELLNRRDRIEHCSLVNSTQLGTMARWGITPSFLIGHVGYWGFAFNEAILGKERAQSLTLCKSALDHGLRISLHCDYAVTPLGPLREMEQAITRIMEADPSLNALNEDECLTPEQALRAITHDAAWHCRAEHWFGSLKAGHHADFVILEQDPLSLGKQLPGRGHGNGGEQPPLREAVYQRMRAIKVLSTWKGGVKVYAAKS
;
A
#
# COMPACT_ATOMS: atom_id res chain seq x y z
N MET A 1 -10.17 -14.46 32.31
CA MET A 1 -10.52 -13.08 31.89
C MET A 1 -10.25 -13.04 30.38
N HIS A 2 -11.30 -12.95 29.58
CA HIS A 2 -11.14 -12.79 28.13
C HIS A 2 -10.68 -11.34 27.89
N HIS A 3 -9.40 -11.16 27.63
CA HIS A 3 -8.91 -9.87 27.11
C HIS A 3 -9.56 -9.64 25.74
N THR A 4 -10.41 -8.65 25.64
CA THR A 4 -10.90 -8.15 24.35
C THR A 4 -9.67 -7.61 23.58
N ARG A 5 -9.30 -8.30 22.51
CA ARG A 5 -8.17 -7.89 21.65
C ARG A 5 -8.57 -6.63 20.87
N PRO A 6 -7.67 -5.66 20.70
CA PRO A 6 -7.97 -4.46 19.94
C PRO A 6 -8.31 -4.80 18.49
N THR A 7 -9.38 -4.21 17.98
CA THR A 7 -9.83 -4.34 16.60
C THR A 7 -9.88 -2.96 15.97
N CYS A 8 -9.15 -2.74 14.89
CA CYS A 8 -9.24 -1.49 14.14
C CYS A 8 -10.58 -1.42 13.41
N THR A 9 -11.34 -0.33 13.62
CA THR A 9 -12.66 -0.11 13.02
C THR A 9 -12.66 1.02 11.98
N HIS A 10 -11.48 1.57 11.61
CA HIS A 10 -11.39 2.76 10.76
C HIS A 10 -10.87 2.47 9.34
N CYS A 11 -10.46 1.26 9.03
CA CYS A 11 -9.98 0.90 7.69
C CYS A 11 -10.73 -0.30 7.14
N GLY A 12 -11.16 -0.23 5.89
CA GLY A 12 -11.79 -1.34 5.18
C GLY A 12 -10.94 -2.61 5.10
N CYS A 13 -9.61 -2.49 5.22
CA CYS A 13 -8.70 -3.61 5.35
C CYS A 13 -8.87 -4.41 6.67
N ASN A 14 -9.53 -3.83 7.66
CA ASN A 14 -9.83 -4.44 8.97
C ASN A 14 -11.34 -4.64 9.20
N ASN A 15 -12.09 -4.81 8.14
CA ASN A 15 -13.54 -4.93 8.21
C ASN A 15 -13.99 -6.20 8.96
N PRO A 16 -15.25 -6.24 9.46
CA PRO A 16 -15.79 -7.35 10.25
C PRO A 16 -15.84 -8.68 9.55
N LEU A 17 -15.97 -8.67 8.23
CA LEU A 17 -15.87 -9.88 7.40
C LEU A 17 -14.48 -10.50 7.62
N MET A 18 -13.41 -9.68 7.62
CA MET A 18 -12.04 -10.11 7.89
C MET A 18 -11.88 -10.71 9.30
N GLU A 19 -12.47 -10.07 10.32
CA GLU A 19 -12.42 -10.57 11.69
C GLU A 19 -13.18 -11.89 11.86
N ARG A 20 -14.38 -11.98 11.28
CA ARG A 20 -15.21 -13.19 11.32
C ARG A 20 -14.51 -14.34 10.59
N LEU A 21 -14.04 -14.10 9.36
CA LEU A 21 -13.31 -15.07 8.56
C LEU A 21 -12.06 -15.57 9.28
N GLY A 22 -11.28 -14.66 9.85
CA GLY A 22 -10.06 -15.01 10.56
C GLY A 22 -10.30 -15.84 11.82
N LYS A 23 -11.30 -15.48 12.64
CA LYS A 23 -11.65 -16.25 13.84
C LYS A 23 -12.11 -17.66 13.51
N GLU A 24 -12.92 -17.82 12.47
CA GLU A 24 -13.39 -19.14 12.02
C GLU A 24 -12.27 -19.97 11.39
N LEU A 25 -11.36 -19.37 10.59
CA LEU A 25 -10.19 -20.04 10.03
C LEU A 25 -9.25 -20.59 11.11
N LEU A 26 -8.97 -19.77 12.13
CA LEU A 26 -8.12 -20.19 13.25
C LEU A 26 -8.77 -21.28 14.11
N ALA A 27 -10.11 -21.25 14.28
CA ALA A 27 -10.87 -22.24 15.05
C ALA A 27 -10.93 -23.60 14.35
N THR A 28 -10.99 -23.64 13.02
CA THR A 28 -11.19 -24.88 12.24
C THR A 28 -9.90 -25.59 11.83
N ARG A 29 -8.72 -25.05 12.13
CA ARG A 29 -7.42 -25.55 11.65
C ARG A 29 -7.42 -25.75 10.12
N HIS A 30 -8.06 -24.85 9.39
CA HIS A 30 -8.36 -24.97 7.96
C HIS A 30 -7.14 -24.81 7.03
N PHE A 31 -5.97 -24.46 7.58
CA PHE A 31 -4.74 -24.64 6.83
C PHE A 31 -4.48 -26.15 6.77
N GLY A 32 -4.88 -26.75 5.64
CA GLY A 32 -4.92 -28.18 5.45
C GLY A 32 -3.57 -28.84 5.69
N THR A 33 -3.62 -30.13 6.00
CA THR A 33 -2.48 -31.02 5.78
C THR A 33 -2.17 -31.00 4.29
N VAL A 34 -1.29 -30.08 3.89
CA VAL A 34 -0.79 -30.04 2.51
C VAL A 34 -0.01 -31.33 2.29
N THR A 35 -0.56 -32.20 1.45
CA THR A 35 0.25 -33.09 0.63
C THR A 35 0.95 -32.22 -0.43
N GLY A 36 1.58 -31.13 0.01
CA GLY A 36 2.46 -30.29 -0.77
C GLY A 36 3.77 -31.02 -0.92
N ILE A 37 4.26 -31.08 -2.13
CA ILE A 37 5.66 -31.33 -2.43
C ILE A 37 6.47 -30.58 -1.37
N PRO A 38 7.33 -31.24 -0.57
CA PRO A 38 8.20 -30.52 0.32
C PRO A 38 8.90 -29.49 -0.57
N VAL A 39 8.77 -28.20 -0.30
CA VAL A 39 9.75 -27.25 -0.75
C VAL A 39 11.01 -27.80 -0.11
N GLU A 40 11.79 -28.56 -0.92
CA GLU A 40 13.11 -28.93 -0.50
C GLU A 40 13.69 -27.62 0.00
N SER A 41 14.01 -27.58 1.29
CA SER A 41 15.00 -26.62 1.78
C SER A 41 16.14 -26.84 0.84
N GLY A 42 16.20 -25.99 -0.23
CA GLY A 42 17.19 -26.12 -1.28
C GLY A 42 18.49 -26.26 -0.54
N PRO A 43 19.39 -27.14 -0.90
CA PRO A 43 20.60 -27.39 -0.16
C PRO A 43 21.16 -26.00 0.15
N GLN A 44 21.30 -25.66 1.44
CA GLN A 44 22.11 -24.52 1.83
C GLN A 44 23.36 -24.71 1.00
N LEU A 45 23.53 -23.89 -0.06
CA LEU A 45 24.56 -24.13 -1.05
C LEU A 45 25.84 -24.29 -0.24
N ALA A 46 26.33 -25.51 -0.13
CA ALA A 46 27.63 -25.79 0.51
C ALA A 46 28.74 -24.97 -0.16
N GLN A 47 28.42 -24.44 -1.35
CA GLN A 47 29.23 -23.52 -2.14
C GLN A 47 28.61 -22.12 -2.12
N GLY A 48 29.47 -21.10 -2.04
CA GLY A 48 29.08 -19.71 -2.24
C GLY A 48 28.76 -19.39 -3.70
N LEU A 49 28.31 -18.18 -3.96
CA LEU A 49 28.19 -17.61 -5.30
C LEU A 49 29.11 -16.42 -5.43
N LEU A 50 29.82 -16.30 -6.55
CA LEU A 50 30.52 -15.09 -6.97
C LEU A 50 29.80 -14.53 -8.19
N ILE A 51 29.03 -13.45 -8.00
CA ILE A 51 28.33 -12.79 -9.10
C ILE A 51 29.18 -11.63 -9.60
N HIS A 52 29.40 -11.55 -10.91
CA HIS A 52 30.24 -10.52 -11.52
C HIS A 52 29.79 -10.19 -12.95
N GLY A 53 30.34 -9.14 -13.51
CA GLY A 53 29.92 -8.62 -14.82
C GLY A 53 28.58 -7.87 -14.76
N GLY A 54 28.10 -7.37 -15.90
CA GLY A 54 26.89 -6.54 -15.94
C GLY A 54 26.99 -5.29 -15.05
N ILE A 55 25.88 -4.87 -14.51
CA ILE A 55 25.76 -3.71 -13.63
C ILE A 55 25.39 -4.20 -12.23
N ILE A 56 26.23 -3.96 -11.23
CA ILE A 56 25.96 -4.35 -9.84
C ILE A 56 25.93 -3.09 -8.97
N ARG A 57 24.76 -2.78 -8.39
CA ARG A 57 24.56 -1.63 -7.50
C ARG A 57 24.13 -2.12 -6.12
N PRO A 58 25.04 -2.29 -5.18
CA PRO A 58 24.73 -2.86 -3.85
C PRO A 58 24.00 -1.91 -2.92
N MET A 59 23.81 -0.65 -3.26
CA MET A 59 23.11 0.39 -2.48
C MET A 59 23.66 0.57 -1.05
N ILE A 60 24.97 0.36 -0.86
CA ILE A 60 25.61 0.52 0.45
C ILE A 60 25.48 1.97 0.92
N ASP A 61 24.95 2.14 2.13
CA ASP A 61 24.69 3.46 2.73
C ASP A 61 23.86 4.39 1.80
N GLY A 62 23.05 3.81 0.91
CA GLY A 62 22.23 4.51 -0.07
C GLY A 62 22.97 4.98 -1.33
N SER A 63 24.26 4.63 -1.49
CA SER A 63 25.02 4.94 -2.70
C SER A 63 24.58 4.08 -3.87
N THR A 64 24.43 4.71 -5.04
CA THR A 64 24.11 4.03 -6.31
C THR A 64 25.36 3.63 -7.10
N GLU A 65 26.56 3.76 -6.53
CA GLU A 65 27.81 3.37 -7.16
C GLU A 65 27.84 1.89 -7.54
N MET A 66 28.49 1.61 -8.66
CA MET A 66 28.65 0.25 -9.17
C MET A 66 29.88 -0.43 -8.54
N VAL A 67 29.78 -1.74 -8.39
CA VAL A 67 30.88 -2.61 -8.01
C VAL A 67 31.11 -3.68 -9.10
N GLU A 68 32.28 -4.32 -9.09
CA GLU A 68 32.63 -5.34 -10.10
C GLU A 68 32.09 -6.73 -9.75
N ALA A 69 31.92 -7.01 -8.45
CA ALA A 69 31.47 -8.32 -7.99
C ALA A 69 30.83 -8.28 -6.60
N ILE A 70 30.07 -9.32 -6.31
CA ILE A 70 29.50 -9.64 -5.01
C ILE A 70 29.71 -11.13 -4.70
N GLY A 71 30.18 -11.42 -3.49
CA GLY A 71 30.35 -12.78 -2.96
C GLY A 71 29.26 -13.11 -1.95
N LEU A 72 28.62 -14.26 -2.11
CA LEU A 72 27.52 -14.72 -1.28
C LEU A 72 27.84 -16.08 -0.67
N HIS A 73 27.47 -16.30 0.61
CA HIS A 73 27.54 -17.60 1.26
C HIS A 73 26.60 -17.67 2.46
N GLY A 74 26.00 -18.83 2.70
CA GLY A 74 25.12 -19.05 3.86
C GLY A 74 23.92 -18.09 3.93
N GLY A 75 23.38 -17.69 2.77
CA GLY A 75 22.26 -16.76 2.69
C GLY A 75 22.62 -15.30 2.93
N ARG A 76 23.91 -14.97 3.04
CA ARG A 76 24.39 -13.63 3.36
C ARG A 76 25.42 -13.13 2.34
N VAL A 77 25.54 -11.81 2.27
CA VAL A 77 26.60 -11.13 1.53
C VAL A 77 27.90 -11.27 2.30
N VAL A 78 28.92 -11.81 1.68
CA VAL A 78 30.28 -11.98 2.24
C VAL A 78 31.12 -10.73 1.99
N ALA A 79 31.14 -10.26 0.74
CA ALA A 79 31.88 -9.09 0.31
C ALA A 79 31.31 -8.50 -0.97
N THR A 80 31.54 -7.20 -1.18
CA THR A 80 31.25 -6.47 -2.41
C THR A 80 32.41 -5.58 -2.78
N GLY A 81 32.63 -5.31 -4.06
CA GLY A 81 33.69 -4.40 -4.50
C GLY A 81 34.38 -4.85 -5.78
N LYS A 82 35.71 -4.60 -5.87
CA LYS A 82 36.54 -5.11 -6.95
C LYS A 82 36.54 -6.63 -6.92
N ARG A 83 36.44 -7.26 -8.08
CA ARG A 83 36.35 -8.73 -8.21
C ARG A 83 37.47 -9.44 -7.44
N GLU A 84 38.71 -9.04 -7.64
CA GLU A 84 39.87 -9.65 -6.98
C GLU A 84 39.74 -9.61 -5.44
N LYS A 85 39.21 -8.48 -4.88
CA LYS A 85 39.04 -8.33 -3.43
C LYS A 85 37.91 -9.20 -2.87
N VAL A 86 36.86 -9.42 -3.65
CA VAL A 86 35.76 -10.33 -3.29
C VAL A 86 36.28 -11.78 -3.33
N GLU A 87 37.03 -12.16 -4.34
CA GLU A 87 37.66 -13.49 -4.45
C GLU A 87 38.63 -13.74 -3.29
N GLU A 88 39.52 -12.79 -2.95
CA GLU A 88 40.40 -12.84 -1.78
C GLU A 88 39.64 -13.05 -0.48
N ALA A 89 38.51 -12.32 -0.29
CA ALA A 89 37.67 -12.43 0.91
C ALA A 89 37.05 -13.84 1.04
N MET A 90 36.51 -14.38 -0.06
CA MET A 90 35.94 -15.73 -0.10
C MET A 90 36.99 -16.81 0.15
N GLN A 91 38.18 -16.67 -0.43
CA GLN A 91 39.33 -17.60 -0.23
C GLN A 91 39.80 -17.58 1.22
N ARG A 92 39.95 -16.40 1.82
CA ARG A 92 40.35 -16.24 3.23
C ARG A 92 39.38 -16.93 4.19
N LEU A 93 38.08 -16.91 3.86
CA LEU A 93 37.03 -17.60 4.60
C LEU A 93 36.89 -19.07 4.22
N ARG A 94 37.72 -19.58 3.29
CA ARG A 94 37.68 -20.94 2.77
C ARG A 94 36.33 -21.32 2.14
N ILE A 95 35.67 -20.34 1.51
CA ILE A 95 34.41 -20.56 0.79
C ILE A 95 34.71 -20.96 -0.63
N SER A 96 34.34 -22.17 -1.02
CA SER A 96 34.26 -22.55 -2.43
C SER A 96 33.03 -21.89 -3.06
N TYR A 97 33.14 -21.43 -4.31
CA TYR A 97 32.03 -20.71 -4.95
C TYR A 97 31.86 -21.09 -6.42
N LEU A 98 30.63 -20.90 -6.89
CA LEU A 98 30.29 -20.96 -8.31
C LEU A 98 30.28 -19.53 -8.88
N PRO A 99 30.98 -19.26 -9.98
CA PRO A 99 30.90 -17.97 -10.65
C PRO A 99 29.58 -17.84 -11.42
N VAL A 100 28.94 -16.69 -11.30
CA VAL A 100 27.74 -16.30 -12.04
C VAL A 100 28.06 -15.01 -12.79
N GLN A 101 28.11 -15.09 -14.11
CA GLN A 101 28.39 -13.93 -14.96
C GLN A 101 27.11 -13.32 -15.46
N LEU A 102 26.90 -12.04 -15.17
CA LEU A 102 25.81 -11.23 -15.71
C LEU A 102 26.16 -10.77 -17.13
N LYS A 103 25.14 -10.64 -17.99
CA LYS A 103 25.29 -9.99 -19.29
C LYS A 103 25.52 -8.48 -19.11
N PRO A 104 26.10 -7.79 -20.10
CA PRO A 104 26.45 -6.36 -19.95
C PRO A 104 25.30 -5.43 -19.59
N THR A 105 24.06 -5.74 -19.98
CA THR A 105 22.87 -4.94 -19.68
C THR A 105 22.15 -5.38 -18.40
N GLU A 106 22.37 -6.62 -17.96
CA GLU A 106 21.72 -7.14 -16.76
C GLU A 106 22.18 -6.37 -15.52
N THR A 107 21.22 -6.01 -14.69
CA THR A 107 21.45 -5.19 -13.50
C THR A 107 21.04 -5.93 -12.24
N LEU A 108 21.97 -6.06 -11.31
CA LEU A 108 21.73 -6.59 -9.98
C LEU A 108 21.55 -5.45 -8.98
N LEU A 109 20.42 -5.46 -8.28
CA LEU A 109 20.06 -4.53 -7.23
C LEU A 109 19.72 -5.31 -5.94
N PRO A 110 19.76 -4.68 -4.74
CA PRO A 110 19.05 -5.23 -3.60
C PRO A 110 17.61 -5.53 -3.98
N GLY A 111 17.02 -6.53 -3.35
CA GLY A 111 15.61 -6.81 -3.55
C GLY A 111 14.75 -5.58 -3.27
N LEU A 112 13.75 -5.35 -4.11
CA LEU A 112 12.84 -4.22 -3.98
C LEU A 112 11.93 -4.40 -2.76
N ILE A 113 11.50 -3.30 -2.18
CA ILE A 113 10.71 -3.29 -0.94
C ILE A 113 9.42 -2.52 -1.15
N GLU A 114 8.31 -3.14 -0.77
CA GLU A 114 7.01 -2.48 -0.62
C GLU A 114 6.79 -2.17 0.87
N PRO A 115 6.98 -0.91 1.29
CA PRO A 115 6.97 -0.55 2.70
C PRO A 115 5.56 -0.30 3.26
N HIS A 116 4.51 -0.49 2.45
CA HIS A 116 3.11 -0.31 2.83
C HIS A 116 2.20 -1.14 1.94
N VAL A 117 1.74 -2.27 2.46
CA VAL A 117 0.76 -3.17 1.82
C VAL A 117 -0.23 -3.70 2.84
N HIS A 118 -1.32 -4.31 2.39
CA HIS A 118 -2.31 -5.00 3.23
C HIS A 118 -2.44 -6.46 2.79
N ILE A 119 -1.58 -7.34 3.33
CA ILE A 119 -1.39 -8.72 2.84
C ILE A 119 -2.66 -9.56 2.99
N VAL A 120 -3.14 -9.72 4.24
CA VAL A 120 -4.28 -10.60 4.51
C VAL A 120 -5.57 -10.00 3.96
N ALA A 121 -5.77 -8.70 4.11
CA ALA A 121 -6.94 -8.00 3.61
C ALA A 121 -7.06 -8.14 2.09
N SER A 122 -5.97 -7.92 1.36
CA SER A 122 -5.93 -8.05 -0.10
C SER A 122 -6.21 -9.47 -0.57
N ALA A 123 -5.65 -10.48 0.11
CA ALA A 123 -5.89 -11.88 -0.23
C ALA A 123 -7.36 -12.28 -0.01
N MET A 124 -8.02 -11.73 1.00
CA MET A 124 -9.45 -11.93 1.23
C MET A 124 -10.29 -11.21 0.17
N MET A 125 -9.98 -9.93 -0.10
CA MET A 125 -10.69 -9.15 -1.13
C MET A 125 -10.52 -9.72 -2.53
N ALA A 126 -9.47 -10.50 -2.79
CA ALA A 126 -9.30 -11.21 -4.06
C ALA A 126 -10.39 -12.26 -4.34
N GLY A 127 -11.20 -12.63 -3.35
CA GLY A 127 -12.43 -13.42 -3.53
C GLY A 127 -13.61 -12.65 -4.13
N PHE A 128 -13.52 -11.31 -4.22
CA PHE A 128 -14.50 -10.46 -4.89
C PHE A 128 -14.13 -10.29 -6.36
N THR A 129 -15.12 -10.04 -7.21
CA THR A 129 -14.87 -9.73 -8.62
C THR A 129 -14.09 -8.43 -8.74
N ASP A 130 -13.00 -8.43 -9.48
CA ASP A 130 -12.25 -7.22 -9.82
C ASP A 130 -13.08 -6.34 -10.75
N MET A 131 -13.42 -5.15 -10.28
CA MET A 131 -14.18 -4.11 -11.00
C MET A 131 -13.40 -2.79 -11.02
N GLY A 132 -12.06 -2.90 -10.95
CA GLY A 132 -11.16 -1.76 -10.85
C GLY A 132 -10.73 -1.14 -12.16
N ALA A 133 -10.18 0.05 -12.03
CA ALA A 133 -9.67 0.86 -13.13
C ALA A 133 -8.30 0.39 -13.66
N LEU A 134 -7.65 -0.58 -13.02
CA LEU A 134 -6.28 -0.95 -13.32
C LEU A 134 -6.19 -2.35 -13.95
N VAL A 135 -5.39 -2.48 -15.01
CA VAL A 135 -5.01 -3.76 -15.62
C VAL A 135 -3.49 -3.89 -15.58
N GLY A 136 -3.01 -4.89 -14.86
CA GLY A 136 -1.58 -4.99 -14.56
C GLY A 136 -1.11 -3.79 -13.75
N GLN A 137 -0.37 -2.87 -14.35
CA GLN A 137 0.11 -1.64 -13.71
C GLN A 137 -0.32 -0.36 -14.45
N SER A 138 -1.30 -0.46 -15.32
CA SER A 138 -1.75 0.64 -16.20
C SER A 138 -3.25 0.88 -16.05
N LEU A 139 -3.70 2.08 -16.37
CA LEU A 139 -5.11 2.42 -16.43
C LEU A 139 -5.81 1.58 -17.53
N ARG A 140 -7.02 1.11 -17.22
CA ARG A 140 -7.93 0.50 -18.19
C ARG A 140 -8.49 1.59 -19.10
N PRO A 141 -8.30 1.51 -20.42
CA PRO A 141 -8.71 2.60 -21.33
C PRO A 141 -10.23 2.83 -21.39
N ASP A 142 -11.00 1.78 -21.15
CA ASP A 142 -12.46 1.74 -21.24
C ASP A 142 -13.17 1.80 -19.88
N TYR A 143 -12.47 2.19 -18.82
CA TYR A 143 -13.04 2.26 -17.48
C TYR A 143 -14.05 3.41 -17.35
N ASN A 144 -15.34 3.04 -17.34
CA ASN A 144 -16.46 3.99 -17.23
C ASN A 144 -17.71 3.29 -16.65
N ALA A 145 -18.77 4.07 -16.44
CA ALA A 145 -20.04 3.57 -15.89
C ALA A 145 -20.67 2.45 -16.73
N GLN A 146 -20.56 2.51 -18.07
CA GLN A 146 -21.11 1.48 -18.96
C GLN A 146 -20.35 0.16 -18.78
N TRP A 147 -19.03 0.19 -18.79
CA TRP A 147 -18.20 -1.00 -18.55
C TRP A 147 -18.53 -1.65 -17.21
N LEU A 148 -18.66 -0.84 -16.14
CA LEU A 148 -19.05 -1.34 -14.82
C LEU A 148 -20.45 -1.97 -14.85
N THR A 149 -21.42 -1.33 -15.51
CA THR A 149 -22.77 -1.85 -15.67
C THR A 149 -22.77 -3.22 -16.36
N GLU A 150 -22.06 -3.35 -17.48
CA GLU A 150 -21.98 -4.60 -18.25
C GLU A 150 -21.37 -5.73 -17.41
N LEU A 151 -20.34 -5.42 -16.61
CA LEU A 151 -19.70 -6.41 -15.72
C LEU A 151 -20.64 -6.85 -14.59
N ILE A 152 -21.35 -5.91 -13.95
CA ILE A 152 -22.35 -6.21 -12.90
C ILE A 152 -23.45 -7.10 -13.48
N GLN A 153 -23.99 -6.77 -14.66
CA GLN A 153 -25.03 -7.55 -15.34
C GLN A 153 -24.54 -8.95 -15.70
N SER A 154 -23.31 -9.09 -16.17
CA SER A 154 -22.69 -10.38 -16.45
C SER A 154 -22.64 -11.26 -15.20
N LYS A 155 -22.17 -10.70 -14.06
CA LYS A 155 -22.11 -11.42 -12.78
C LYS A 155 -23.50 -11.78 -12.26
N ALA A 156 -24.46 -10.89 -12.38
CA ALA A 156 -25.85 -11.19 -12.03
C ALA A 156 -26.45 -12.30 -12.91
N ALA A 157 -26.10 -12.36 -14.20
CA ALA A 157 -26.52 -13.45 -15.07
C ALA A 157 -25.94 -14.80 -14.65
N GLU A 158 -24.66 -14.84 -14.22
CA GLU A 158 -24.04 -16.05 -13.66
C GLU A 158 -24.80 -16.52 -12.41
N ILE A 159 -25.13 -15.61 -11.47
CA ILE A 159 -25.86 -15.92 -10.24
C ILE A 159 -27.25 -16.48 -10.55
N ARG A 160 -27.96 -15.96 -11.55
CA ARG A 160 -29.29 -16.45 -11.94
C ARG A 160 -29.29 -17.90 -12.43
N THR A 161 -28.13 -18.47 -12.77
CA THR A 161 -28.02 -19.88 -13.16
C THR A 161 -28.26 -20.85 -11.97
N ASP A 162 -28.03 -20.41 -10.73
CA ASP A 162 -28.40 -21.16 -9.51
C ASP A 162 -29.03 -20.24 -8.44
N PRO A 163 -30.29 -19.83 -8.64
CA PRO A 163 -30.97 -18.88 -7.77
C PRO A 163 -31.19 -19.39 -6.33
N ARG A 164 -30.99 -20.70 -6.09
CA ARG A 164 -31.15 -21.29 -4.74
C ARG A 164 -30.00 -20.89 -3.81
N ARG A 165 -28.88 -20.43 -4.35
CA ARG A 165 -27.75 -19.97 -3.55
C ARG A 165 -27.98 -18.60 -2.92
N ASN A 166 -28.86 -17.77 -3.48
CA ASN A 166 -29.07 -16.38 -3.04
C ASN A 166 -27.77 -15.56 -2.97
N ASP A 167 -26.87 -15.77 -3.93
CA ASP A 167 -25.58 -15.09 -3.98
C ASP A 167 -25.78 -13.59 -4.28
N TRP A 168 -24.84 -12.79 -3.75
CA TRP A 168 -24.71 -11.37 -4.06
C TRP A 168 -23.68 -11.16 -5.17
N VAL A 169 -23.83 -10.11 -5.97
CA VAL A 169 -22.73 -9.60 -6.78
C VAL A 169 -21.77 -8.88 -5.83
N LEU A 170 -20.58 -9.43 -5.63
CA LEU A 170 -19.53 -8.87 -4.81
C LEU A 170 -18.42 -8.33 -5.70
N GLY A 171 -18.22 -6.99 -5.72
CA GLY A 171 -17.18 -6.31 -6.48
C GLY A 171 -16.17 -5.59 -5.59
N ARG A 172 -14.96 -5.39 -6.11
CA ARG A 172 -13.87 -4.66 -5.45
C ARG A 172 -13.19 -3.68 -6.39
N GLU A 173 -12.47 -2.73 -5.80
CA GLU A 173 -11.63 -1.75 -6.49
C GLU A 173 -12.41 -0.75 -7.36
N VAL A 174 -13.71 -0.56 -7.12
CA VAL A 174 -14.49 0.45 -7.83
C VAL A 174 -14.01 1.85 -7.45
N ASP A 175 -13.69 2.69 -8.45
CA ASP A 175 -13.20 4.04 -8.21
C ASP A 175 -13.83 5.07 -9.16
N PRO A 176 -14.83 5.84 -8.69
CA PRO A 176 -15.45 6.89 -9.49
C PRO A 176 -14.49 8.01 -9.93
N ALA A 177 -13.42 8.25 -9.18
CA ALA A 177 -12.43 9.29 -9.52
C ALA A 177 -11.55 8.92 -10.73
N MET A 178 -11.51 7.64 -11.11
CA MET A 178 -10.83 7.17 -12.33
C MET A 178 -11.78 7.04 -13.54
N MET A 179 -13.08 7.28 -13.36
CA MET A 179 -14.06 7.34 -14.45
C MET A 179 -14.11 8.73 -15.09
N PRO A 180 -14.70 8.88 -16.28
CA PRO A 180 -14.94 10.20 -16.87
C PRO A 180 -15.74 11.09 -15.92
N PHE A 181 -15.34 12.35 -15.79
CA PHE A 181 -15.95 13.35 -14.93
C PHE A 181 -16.24 14.65 -15.68
N THR A 182 -17.09 15.52 -15.12
CA THR A 182 -17.41 16.82 -15.69
C THR A 182 -16.77 17.94 -14.86
N VAL A 183 -16.04 18.82 -15.53
CA VAL A 183 -15.50 20.04 -14.95
C VAL A 183 -16.42 21.21 -15.32
N ASN A 184 -16.95 21.86 -14.31
CA ASN A 184 -17.86 22.98 -14.46
C ASN A 184 -17.13 24.33 -14.41
N PRO A 185 -17.77 25.43 -14.88
CA PRO A 185 -17.21 26.77 -14.78
C PRO A 185 -16.87 27.15 -13.32
N PRO A 186 -15.90 28.06 -13.12
CA PRO A 186 -15.52 28.54 -11.78
C PRO A 186 -16.72 28.98 -10.94
N GLY A 187 -16.78 28.53 -9.70
CA GLY A 187 -17.87 28.79 -8.76
C GLY A 187 -19.00 27.76 -8.79
N GLN A 188 -18.92 26.76 -9.63
CA GLN A 188 -19.80 25.59 -9.63
C GLN A 188 -19.02 24.34 -9.24
N LEU A 189 -19.69 23.38 -8.60
CA LEU A 189 -19.07 22.11 -8.22
C LEU A 189 -18.91 21.21 -9.44
N ASN A 190 -17.80 20.47 -9.51
CA ASN A 190 -17.58 19.45 -10.51
C ASN A 190 -18.38 18.18 -10.19
N HIS A 191 -18.56 17.31 -11.18
CA HIS A 191 -19.32 16.07 -11.02
C HIS A 191 -18.44 14.87 -11.38
N LEU A 192 -18.17 14.04 -10.37
CA LEU A 192 -17.65 12.70 -10.58
C LEU A 192 -18.78 11.75 -10.97
N GLN A 193 -18.44 10.57 -11.49
CA GLN A 193 -19.45 9.53 -11.71
C GLN A 193 -20.10 9.15 -10.38
N LEU A 194 -21.40 9.33 -10.28
CA LEU A 194 -22.15 8.90 -9.10
C LEU A 194 -22.41 7.39 -9.18
N ILE A 195 -21.97 6.69 -8.14
CA ILE A 195 -22.30 5.28 -7.90
C ILE A 195 -23.11 5.24 -6.61
N ASP A 196 -24.42 5.07 -6.74
CA ASP A 196 -25.38 5.02 -5.65
C ASP A 196 -26.36 3.87 -5.83
N SER A 197 -27.36 3.76 -4.92
CA SER A 197 -28.36 2.70 -5.03
C SER A 197 -29.18 2.79 -6.32
N ASP A 198 -29.47 3.99 -6.81
CA ASP A 198 -30.31 4.17 -7.99
C ASP A 198 -29.55 3.81 -9.27
N PHE A 199 -28.26 4.13 -9.36
CA PHE A 199 -27.38 3.65 -10.44
C PHE A 199 -27.28 2.13 -10.43
N LEU A 200 -27.06 1.51 -9.28
CA LEU A 200 -26.91 0.07 -9.16
C LEU A 200 -28.23 -0.69 -9.41
N ASP A 201 -29.38 -0.10 -9.02
CA ASP A 201 -30.70 -0.66 -9.33
C ASP A 201 -31.00 -0.64 -10.83
N GLN A 202 -30.48 0.34 -11.59
CA GLN A 202 -30.55 0.35 -13.06
C GLN A 202 -29.68 -0.75 -13.68
N CYS A 203 -28.57 -1.11 -13.04
CA CYS A 203 -27.75 -2.24 -13.48
C CYS A 203 -28.46 -3.57 -13.21
N VAL A 204 -28.91 -3.79 -11.97
CA VAL A 204 -29.54 -5.02 -11.48
C VAL A 204 -30.46 -4.71 -10.30
N SER A 205 -31.76 -4.97 -10.43
CA SER A 205 -32.77 -4.64 -9.41
C SER A 205 -33.28 -5.84 -8.59
N ASP A 206 -32.91 -7.07 -8.96
CA ASP A 206 -33.41 -8.33 -8.38
C ASP A 206 -32.36 -9.11 -7.60
N ILE A 207 -31.09 -8.80 -7.79
CA ILE A 207 -29.96 -9.45 -7.11
C ILE A 207 -29.24 -8.41 -6.24
N PRO A 208 -28.90 -8.73 -4.98
CA PRO A 208 -28.13 -7.83 -4.14
C PRO A 208 -26.74 -7.58 -4.71
N VAL A 209 -26.31 -6.30 -4.74
CA VAL A 209 -25.00 -5.85 -5.20
C VAL A 209 -24.30 -5.12 -4.08
N LEU A 210 -23.06 -5.52 -3.78
CA LEU A 210 -22.14 -4.82 -2.90
C LEU A 210 -20.80 -4.64 -3.59
N LEU A 211 -20.39 -3.39 -3.78
CA LEU A 211 -19.12 -3.03 -4.40
C LEU A 211 -18.26 -2.29 -3.38
N MET A 212 -17.03 -2.74 -3.19
CA MET A 212 -16.05 -2.04 -2.37
C MET A 212 -15.25 -1.05 -3.23
N SER A 213 -15.07 0.16 -2.72
CA SER A 213 -14.19 1.15 -3.36
C SER A 213 -12.73 0.70 -3.35
N ALA A 214 -11.93 1.21 -4.31
CA ALA A 214 -10.49 0.97 -4.35
C ALA A 214 -9.79 1.41 -3.06
N SER A 215 -10.26 2.50 -2.44
CA SER A 215 -9.73 3.00 -1.17
C SER A 215 -10.12 2.18 0.05
N LEU A 216 -11.07 1.25 -0.06
CA LEU A 216 -11.67 0.48 1.04
C LEU A 216 -12.40 1.33 2.11
N HIS A 217 -12.64 2.63 1.85
CA HIS A 217 -13.36 3.53 2.76
C HIS A 217 -14.85 3.69 2.42
N THR A 218 -15.32 3.13 1.29
CA THR A 218 -16.72 3.21 0.86
C THR A 218 -17.19 1.87 0.29
N ALA A 219 -18.42 1.48 0.64
CA ALA A 219 -19.16 0.40 -0.02
C ALA A 219 -20.39 0.99 -0.73
N TYR A 220 -20.63 0.51 -1.95
CA TYR A 220 -21.78 0.90 -2.77
C TYR A 220 -22.78 -0.27 -2.84
N LEU A 221 -24.03 -0.02 -2.50
CA LEU A 221 -25.08 -1.03 -2.43
C LEU A 221 -26.30 -0.64 -3.26
N ASN A 222 -26.88 -1.62 -3.95
CA ASN A 222 -28.21 -1.45 -4.54
C ASN A 222 -29.34 -1.61 -3.50
N THR A 223 -30.58 -1.29 -3.88
CA THR A 223 -31.73 -1.36 -2.97
C THR A 223 -31.96 -2.75 -2.37
N PRO A 224 -31.87 -3.87 -3.11
CA PRO A 224 -31.96 -5.21 -2.52
C PRO A 224 -30.92 -5.48 -1.43
N ALA A 225 -29.65 -5.11 -1.65
CA ALA A 225 -28.59 -5.28 -0.67
C ALA A 225 -28.80 -4.41 0.58
N LEU A 226 -29.17 -3.13 0.41
CA LEU A 226 -29.53 -2.22 1.52
C LEU A 226 -30.68 -2.76 2.34
N LYS A 227 -31.72 -3.31 1.68
CA LYS A 227 -32.89 -3.87 2.35
C LYS A 227 -32.52 -5.07 3.22
N LEU A 228 -31.76 -6.01 2.69
CA LEU A 228 -31.27 -7.16 3.46
C LEU A 228 -30.37 -6.72 4.61
N THR A 229 -29.52 -5.71 4.39
CA THR A 229 -28.69 -5.13 5.45
C THR A 229 -29.54 -4.58 6.60
N TYR A 230 -30.56 -3.78 6.29
CA TYR A 230 -31.48 -3.19 7.27
C TYR A 230 -32.28 -4.28 8.01
N GLU A 231 -32.90 -5.22 7.28
CA GLU A 231 -33.74 -6.28 7.85
C GLU A 231 -32.96 -7.23 8.77
N ASN A 232 -31.67 -7.48 8.50
CA ASN A 232 -30.83 -8.36 9.30
C ASN A 232 -30.10 -7.64 10.45
N THR A 233 -30.29 -6.31 10.61
CA THR A 233 -29.52 -5.52 11.58
C THR A 233 -30.43 -4.80 12.58
N PRO A 234 -30.70 -5.38 13.77
CA PRO A 234 -31.58 -4.77 14.78
C PRO A 234 -31.14 -3.35 15.21
N THR A 235 -29.85 -3.06 15.22
CA THR A 235 -29.33 -1.73 15.58
C THR A 235 -29.69 -0.67 14.53
N LEU A 236 -29.72 -1.01 13.25
CA LEU A 236 -30.18 -0.12 12.19
C LEU A 236 -31.69 0.12 12.29
N GLN A 237 -32.49 -0.92 12.60
CA GLN A 237 -33.93 -0.79 12.82
C GLN A 237 -34.28 0.05 14.05
N ALA A 238 -33.39 0.06 15.05
CA ALA A 238 -33.56 0.94 16.23
C ALA A 238 -33.17 2.41 15.92
N LEU A 239 -32.20 2.62 15.02
CA LEU A 239 -31.73 3.96 14.63
C LEU A 239 -32.63 4.60 13.58
N PHE A 240 -33.11 3.83 12.63
CA PHE A 240 -33.98 4.28 11.54
C PHE A 240 -35.34 3.59 11.65
N THR A 241 -36.42 4.38 11.79
CA THR A 241 -37.79 3.85 11.98
C THR A 241 -38.32 3.08 10.77
N THR A 242 -37.80 3.33 9.56
CA THR A 242 -38.19 2.69 8.30
C THR A 242 -37.00 2.41 7.44
N PHE A 243 -37.11 1.44 6.51
CA PHE A 243 -36.10 1.18 5.50
C PHE A 243 -35.86 2.41 4.60
N ASP A 244 -36.94 3.12 4.23
CA ASP A 244 -36.82 4.31 3.37
C ASP A 244 -35.95 5.38 4.05
N ALA A 245 -36.17 5.64 5.35
CA ALA A 245 -35.33 6.58 6.10
C ALA A 245 -33.85 6.14 6.15
N TYR A 246 -33.58 4.83 6.23
CA TYR A 246 -32.20 4.31 6.14
C TYR A 246 -31.62 4.51 4.73
N LYS A 247 -32.36 4.15 3.66
CA LYS A 247 -31.92 4.37 2.28
C LYS A 247 -31.66 5.85 1.98
N GLU A 248 -32.58 6.74 2.38
CA GLU A 248 -32.45 8.20 2.21
C GLU A 248 -31.23 8.79 2.93
N SER A 249 -30.81 8.20 4.05
CA SER A 249 -29.67 8.70 4.82
C SER A 249 -28.31 8.44 4.17
N ASN A 250 -28.22 7.47 3.26
CA ASN A 250 -26.93 7.04 2.68
C ASN A 250 -26.95 6.85 1.15
N HIS A 251 -28.12 6.81 0.52
CA HIS A 251 -28.28 6.61 -0.93
C HIS A 251 -27.51 5.39 -1.50
N GLY A 252 -27.21 4.40 -0.66
CA GLY A 252 -26.40 3.23 -1.05
C GLY A 252 -24.91 3.43 -0.98
N GLN A 253 -24.43 4.54 -0.43
CA GLN A 253 -23.00 4.79 -0.18
C GLN A 253 -22.73 4.71 1.32
N LEU A 254 -22.13 3.62 1.76
CA LEU A 254 -21.77 3.41 3.16
C LEU A 254 -20.30 3.77 3.34
N GLN A 255 -20.03 4.85 4.08
CA GLN A 255 -18.66 5.34 4.31
C GLN A 255 -18.14 4.91 5.67
N GLU A 256 -16.89 4.53 5.72
CA GLU A 256 -16.16 4.03 6.87
C GLU A 256 -16.74 2.72 7.46
N ILE A 257 -15.92 2.00 8.21
CA ILE A 257 -16.27 0.66 8.72
C ILE A 257 -17.54 0.61 9.55
N PRO A 258 -17.83 1.57 10.46
CA PRO A 258 -19.06 1.49 11.25
C PRO A 258 -20.33 1.42 10.40
N ALA A 259 -20.37 2.16 9.27
CA ALA A 259 -21.50 2.13 8.35
C ALA A 259 -21.50 0.87 7.44
N MET A 260 -20.32 0.42 6.98
CA MET A 260 -20.19 -0.74 6.09
C MET A 260 -20.42 -2.07 6.81
N ARG A 261 -20.13 -2.15 8.11
CA ARG A 261 -20.18 -3.39 8.92
C ARG A 261 -21.47 -4.18 8.74
N PRO A 262 -22.67 -3.59 8.90
CA PRO A 262 -23.92 -4.33 8.75
C PRO A 262 -24.08 -4.99 7.38
N ALA A 263 -23.65 -4.30 6.32
CA ALA A 263 -23.72 -4.82 4.95
C ALA A 263 -22.78 -6.00 4.73
N LEU A 264 -21.54 -5.92 5.23
CA LEU A 264 -20.57 -7.01 5.14
C LEU A 264 -20.99 -8.23 5.98
N GLU A 265 -21.68 -8.02 7.10
CA GLU A 265 -22.24 -9.10 7.94
C GLU A 265 -23.48 -9.75 7.30
N ALA A 266 -24.20 -9.03 6.42
CA ALA A 266 -25.36 -9.54 5.69
C ALA A 266 -25.02 -10.44 4.49
N ILE A 267 -23.75 -10.46 4.04
CA ILE A 267 -23.32 -11.34 2.95
C ILE A 267 -23.62 -12.80 3.33
N PRO A 268 -24.22 -13.61 2.41
CA PRO A 268 -24.58 -15.00 2.67
C PRO A 268 -23.37 -15.82 3.16
N LYS A 269 -23.63 -16.65 4.20
CA LYS A 269 -22.56 -17.43 4.85
C LYS A 269 -21.76 -18.30 3.88
N HIS A 270 -22.42 -18.94 2.89
CA HIS A 270 -21.74 -19.81 1.93
C HIS A 270 -20.77 -19.01 1.02
N GLN A 271 -21.14 -17.77 0.61
CA GLN A 271 -20.18 -16.91 -0.14
C GLN A 271 -19.00 -16.52 0.73
N VAL A 272 -19.23 -16.25 2.01
CA VAL A 272 -18.16 -16.00 2.99
C VAL A 272 -17.27 -17.24 3.15
N ASP A 273 -17.84 -18.44 3.16
CA ASP A 273 -17.10 -19.71 3.22
C ASP A 273 -16.30 -19.98 1.93
N ASP A 274 -16.84 -19.61 0.75
CA ASP A 274 -16.11 -19.65 -0.52
C ASP A 274 -14.89 -18.71 -0.52
N ILE A 275 -15.06 -17.48 -0.03
CA ILE A 275 -13.95 -16.51 0.12
C ILE A 275 -12.86 -17.06 1.05
N LYS A 276 -13.26 -17.71 2.14
CA LYS A 276 -12.32 -18.38 3.04
C LYS A 276 -11.49 -19.46 2.37
N ALA A 277 -12.15 -20.29 1.57
CA ALA A 277 -11.47 -21.39 0.88
C ALA A 277 -10.39 -20.90 -0.07
N GLU A 278 -10.55 -19.69 -0.62
CA GLU A 278 -9.60 -19.06 -1.55
C GLU A 278 -8.48 -18.27 -0.84
N LEU A 279 -8.52 -18.07 0.47
CA LEU A 279 -7.54 -17.24 1.17
C LEU A 279 -6.09 -17.72 1.02
N GLU A 280 -5.85 -19.02 1.22
CA GLU A 280 -4.51 -19.61 1.11
C GLU A 280 -3.96 -19.55 -0.33
N PRO A 281 -4.71 -19.92 -1.38
CA PRO A 281 -4.33 -19.68 -2.77
C PRO A 281 -4.07 -18.21 -3.08
N ASN A 282 -4.89 -17.30 -2.57
CA ASN A 282 -4.75 -15.86 -2.82
C ASN A 282 -3.50 -15.28 -2.13
N LEU A 283 -3.18 -15.70 -0.89
CA LEU A 283 -1.91 -15.35 -0.23
C LEU A 283 -0.71 -15.84 -1.05
N THR A 284 -0.75 -17.07 -1.52
CA THR A 284 0.32 -17.63 -2.36
C THR A 284 0.49 -16.82 -3.64
N ARG A 285 -0.62 -16.50 -4.34
CA ARG A 285 -0.58 -15.67 -5.56
C ARG A 285 -0.05 -14.27 -5.31
N LEU A 286 -0.39 -13.65 -4.18
CA LEU A 286 0.14 -12.34 -3.78
C LEU A 286 1.67 -12.40 -3.63
N PHE A 287 2.19 -13.39 -2.92
CA PHE A 287 3.63 -13.55 -2.73
C PHE A 287 4.36 -13.90 -4.03
N ASP A 288 3.77 -14.71 -4.89
CA ASP A 288 4.31 -15.02 -6.21
C ASP A 288 4.36 -13.76 -7.10
N THR A 289 3.29 -12.95 -7.09
CA THR A 289 3.27 -11.66 -7.80
C THR A 289 4.35 -10.71 -7.28
N ALA A 290 4.59 -10.68 -5.99
CA ALA A 290 5.65 -9.85 -5.41
C ALA A 290 7.04 -10.25 -5.94
N VAL A 291 7.39 -11.53 -5.93
CA VAL A 291 8.70 -11.96 -6.45
C VAL A 291 8.83 -11.80 -7.96
N GLU A 292 7.74 -11.92 -8.71
CA GLU A 292 7.69 -11.60 -10.15
C GLU A 292 7.99 -10.13 -10.44
N ARG A 293 7.67 -9.24 -9.51
CA ARG A 293 7.95 -7.79 -9.56
C ARG A 293 9.31 -7.42 -8.94
N GLY A 294 10.11 -8.40 -8.53
CA GLY A 294 11.43 -8.17 -7.92
C GLY A 294 11.36 -7.77 -6.44
N VAL A 295 10.18 -7.85 -5.84
CA VAL A 295 9.98 -7.54 -4.42
C VAL A 295 10.45 -8.70 -3.57
N THR A 296 11.32 -8.41 -2.60
CA THR A 296 11.82 -9.38 -1.63
C THR A 296 11.32 -9.14 -0.21
N MET A 297 10.67 -8.00 0.03
CA MET A 297 10.09 -7.65 1.31
C MET A 297 8.77 -6.91 1.14
N LEU A 298 7.76 -7.35 1.89
CA LEU A 298 6.47 -6.70 2.06
C LEU A 298 6.32 -6.25 3.52
N TYR A 299 5.85 -5.02 3.72
CA TYR A 299 5.56 -4.51 5.06
C TYR A 299 4.07 -4.24 5.21
N ASP A 300 3.37 -5.08 5.99
CA ASP A 300 1.93 -4.92 6.20
C ASP A 300 1.64 -3.72 7.10
N ALA A 301 0.87 -2.79 6.57
CA ALA A 301 0.65 -1.48 7.17
C ALA A 301 -0.57 -1.43 8.12
N GLY A 302 -1.04 -2.57 8.62
CA GLY A 302 -2.19 -2.51 9.51
C GLY A 302 -2.77 -3.86 9.91
N LEU A 303 -1.93 -4.75 10.44
CA LEU A 303 -2.37 -6.07 10.93
C LEU A 303 -3.23 -5.93 12.18
N THR A 304 -4.42 -6.53 12.15
CA THR A 304 -5.10 -6.91 13.39
C THR A 304 -4.42 -8.13 14.02
N THR A 305 -4.72 -8.40 15.28
CA THR A 305 -4.22 -9.62 15.93
C THR A 305 -4.69 -10.88 15.21
N THR A 306 -5.90 -10.88 14.66
CA THR A 306 -6.45 -11.96 13.86
C THR A 306 -5.68 -12.17 12.56
N GLN A 307 -5.39 -11.12 11.82
CA GLN A 307 -4.59 -11.17 10.59
C GLN A 307 -3.15 -11.60 10.86
N LEU A 308 -2.55 -11.13 11.94
CA LEU A 308 -1.23 -11.58 12.39
C LEU A 308 -1.20 -13.09 12.68
N ASP A 309 -2.23 -13.61 13.35
CA ASP A 309 -2.34 -15.05 13.64
C ASP A 309 -2.55 -15.87 12.36
N ILE A 310 -3.28 -15.35 11.37
CA ILE A 310 -3.42 -15.95 10.02
C ILE A 310 -2.06 -16.03 9.32
N LEU A 311 -1.32 -14.92 9.27
CA LEU A 311 0.03 -14.93 8.68
C LEU A 311 0.96 -15.90 9.36
N LYS A 312 0.96 -15.94 10.69
CA LYS A 312 1.75 -16.93 11.45
C LYS A 312 1.35 -18.38 11.14
N ALA A 313 0.05 -18.64 10.97
CA ALA A 313 -0.43 -19.96 10.60
C ALA A 313 0.00 -20.34 9.18
N TYR A 314 -0.11 -19.41 8.23
CA TYR A 314 0.36 -19.59 6.85
C TYR A 314 1.87 -19.89 6.81
N LEU A 315 2.69 -19.09 7.49
CA LEU A 315 4.16 -19.22 7.50
C LEU A 315 4.67 -20.52 8.14
N LYS A 316 3.87 -21.20 8.98
CA LYS A 316 4.21 -22.54 9.49
C LYS A 316 4.18 -23.60 8.40
N LEU A 317 3.35 -23.40 7.38
CA LEU A 317 3.13 -24.38 6.31
C LEU A 317 3.85 -24.00 5.02
N HIS A 318 4.04 -22.70 4.79
CA HIS A 318 4.56 -22.15 3.55
C HIS A 318 5.82 -21.33 3.80
N LYS A 319 6.71 -21.31 2.83
CA LYS A 319 7.94 -20.51 2.82
C LYS A 319 7.88 -19.53 1.64
N PRO A 320 7.18 -18.38 1.76
CA PRO A 320 7.07 -17.42 0.67
C PRO A 320 8.44 -16.89 0.23
N GLY A 321 8.55 -16.56 -1.04
CA GLY A 321 9.77 -15.98 -1.63
C GLY A 321 10.09 -14.57 -1.15
N VAL A 322 9.25 -13.98 -0.31
CA VAL A 322 9.41 -12.65 0.27
C VAL A 322 9.62 -12.71 1.77
N ARG A 323 10.12 -11.62 2.34
CA ARG A 323 10.16 -11.37 3.78
C ARG A 323 8.98 -10.51 4.20
N ILE A 324 8.53 -10.65 5.45
CA ILE A 324 7.35 -9.96 5.95
C ILE A 324 7.72 -9.19 7.23
N GLY A 325 7.39 -7.92 7.22
CA GLY A 325 7.30 -7.08 8.42
C GLY A 325 5.89 -6.49 8.52
N GLY A 326 5.58 -5.82 9.63
CA GLY A 326 4.29 -5.18 9.74
C GLY A 326 4.12 -4.23 10.90
N ALA A 327 2.98 -3.54 10.90
CA ALA A 327 2.50 -2.68 11.94
C ALA A 327 1.21 -3.24 12.54
N LEU A 328 1.04 -3.14 13.87
CA LEU A 328 -0.22 -3.50 14.52
C LEU A 328 -1.19 -2.32 14.49
N ALA A 329 -2.40 -2.58 14.02
CA ALA A 329 -3.47 -1.58 14.03
C ALA A 329 -3.97 -1.32 15.45
N VAL A 330 -4.06 -0.05 15.84
CA VAL A 330 -4.58 0.42 17.12
C VAL A 330 -5.47 1.64 16.92
N GLU A 331 -6.48 1.80 17.78
CA GLU A 331 -7.45 2.88 17.69
C GLU A 331 -7.46 3.81 18.90
N THR A 332 -7.10 3.30 20.06
CA THR A 332 -7.19 4.04 21.31
C THR A 332 -5.92 3.92 22.15
N ALA A 333 -5.68 4.91 22.98
CA ALA A 333 -4.62 4.85 23.99
C ALA A 333 -4.80 3.64 24.93
N LYS A 334 -6.05 3.21 25.16
CA LYS A 334 -6.36 2.02 25.95
C LYS A 334 -5.83 0.74 25.29
N ASP A 335 -6.00 0.60 23.97
CA ASP A 335 -5.48 -0.56 23.22
C ASP A 335 -3.97 -0.69 23.39
N VAL A 336 -3.26 0.44 23.31
CA VAL A 336 -1.80 0.46 23.51
C VAL A 336 -1.42 0.07 24.93
N ARG A 337 -2.11 0.62 25.96
CA ARG A 337 -1.79 0.36 27.37
C ARG A 337 -2.08 -1.06 27.82
N GLU A 338 -3.21 -1.62 27.38
CA GLU A 338 -3.72 -2.91 27.92
C GLU A 338 -3.28 -4.12 27.09
N SER A 339 -3.01 -3.93 25.81
CA SER A 339 -2.76 -5.04 24.88
C SER A 339 -1.31 -5.17 24.45
N LEU A 340 -0.51 -4.10 24.59
CA LEU A 340 0.85 -4.05 24.09
C LEU A 340 1.82 -3.69 25.21
N GLY A 341 2.94 -4.39 25.26
CA GLY A 341 4.08 -4.03 26.12
C GLY A 341 4.89 -2.85 25.54
N ARG A 342 5.97 -2.50 26.24
CA ARG A 342 6.98 -1.59 25.69
C ARG A 342 7.61 -2.23 24.45
N TYR A 343 7.78 -1.42 23.38
CA TYR A 343 8.42 -1.92 22.16
C TYR A 343 9.90 -2.23 22.38
N GLU A 344 10.28 -3.41 21.94
CA GLU A 344 11.67 -3.86 21.85
C GLU A 344 11.96 -4.27 20.40
N ALA A 345 12.98 -3.68 19.81
CA ALA A 345 13.36 -4.01 18.44
C ALA A 345 13.91 -5.44 18.38
N PRO A 346 13.49 -6.26 17.40
CA PRO A 346 14.06 -7.59 17.22
C PRO A 346 15.54 -7.51 16.85
N LEU A 347 16.36 -8.34 17.49
CA LEU A 347 17.82 -8.39 17.26
C LEU A 347 18.16 -9.07 15.94
N GLU A 348 17.36 -10.06 15.56
CA GLU A 348 17.51 -10.81 14.31
C GLU A 348 16.17 -10.85 13.57
N TYR A 349 16.24 -10.98 12.25
CA TYR A 349 15.05 -11.19 11.44
C TYR A 349 14.54 -12.63 11.64
N ASP A 350 13.31 -12.73 12.12
CA ASP A 350 12.50 -13.94 12.12
C ASP A 350 11.39 -13.78 11.06
N ASP A 351 10.98 -14.80 10.39
CA ASP A 351 10.10 -14.83 9.19
C ASP A 351 8.95 -13.78 9.16
N LEU A 352 8.60 -13.21 10.29
CA LEU A 352 7.65 -12.13 10.48
C LEU A 352 8.02 -11.30 11.73
N TYR A 353 8.12 -9.97 11.59
CA TYR A 353 8.34 -9.08 12.72
C TYR A 353 7.36 -7.90 12.71
N ILE A 354 7.14 -7.30 13.89
CA ILE A 354 6.32 -6.09 14.06
C ILE A 354 7.25 -4.93 14.43
N GLY A 355 7.22 -3.87 13.63
CA GLY A 355 8.08 -2.70 13.80
C GLY A 355 7.37 -1.43 14.25
N HIS A 356 6.05 -1.33 14.04
CA HIS A 356 5.27 -0.11 14.26
C HIS A 356 3.86 -0.40 14.79
N LEU A 357 3.21 0.68 15.25
CA LEU A 357 1.75 0.74 15.37
C LEU A 357 1.17 1.49 14.17
N LYS A 358 0.04 1.04 13.64
CA LYS A 358 -0.74 1.75 12.60
C LYS A 358 -1.92 2.46 13.24
N VAL A 359 -2.08 3.73 12.88
CA VAL A 359 -3.23 4.56 13.25
C VAL A 359 -3.80 5.18 11.97
N ILE A 360 -5.12 5.32 11.89
CA ILE A 360 -5.81 5.90 10.74
C ILE A 360 -6.52 7.16 11.18
N SER A 361 -6.02 8.32 10.75
CA SER A 361 -6.53 9.62 11.20
C SER A 361 -7.68 10.14 10.36
N ASP A 362 -7.70 9.85 9.05
CA ASP A 362 -8.73 10.25 8.10
C ASP A 362 -8.95 9.20 7.02
N GLY A 363 -9.74 9.51 6.00
CA GLY A 363 -9.98 8.64 4.86
C GLY A 363 -9.13 8.99 3.63
N SER A 364 -9.67 8.77 2.42
CA SER A 364 -8.97 8.96 1.15
C SER A 364 -9.43 10.21 0.40
N ASN A 365 -8.50 10.90 -0.29
CA ASN A 365 -8.85 12.08 -1.08
C ASN A 365 -9.67 11.72 -2.33
N GLN A 366 -9.39 10.59 -2.99
CA GLN A 366 -10.15 10.11 -4.15
C GLN A 366 -11.56 9.64 -3.77
N GLY A 367 -11.75 9.16 -2.54
CA GLY A 367 -13.05 8.82 -1.97
C GLY A 367 -13.75 9.99 -1.27
N LEU A 368 -13.19 11.20 -1.34
CA LEU A 368 -13.72 12.43 -0.73
C LEU A 368 -13.88 12.35 0.80
N THR A 369 -13.10 11.48 1.46
CA THR A 369 -13.13 11.26 2.92
C THR A 369 -11.85 11.70 3.62
N GLY A 370 -10.79 12.11 2.90
CA GLY A 370 -9.60 12.75 3.46
C GLY A 370 -9.93 14.14 4.05
N TYR A 371 -9.46 14.42 5.28
CA TYR A 371 -9.92 15.60 6.04
C TYR A 371 -9.20 16.88 5.63
N GLN A 372 -9.96 17.82 5.04
CA GLN A 372 -9.49 19.04 4.38
C GLN A 372 -9.79 20.32 5.16
N SER A 373 -8.90 21.30 5.06
CA SER A 373 -9.13 22.66 5.55
C SER A 373 -10.18 23.43 4.73
N THR A 374 -10.32 23.09 3.45
CA THR A 374 -11.30 23.67 2.51
C THR A 374 -12.09 22.56 1.82
N PRO A 375 -13.37 22.80 1.42
CA PRO A 375 -14.16 21.78 0.75
C PRO A 375 -13.51 21.27 -0.53
N TYR A 376 -13.84 20.04 -0.91
CA TYR A 376 -13.53 19.53 -2.25
C TYR A 376 -14.20 20.37 -3.34
N CYS A 377 -13.66 20.37 -4.54
CA CYS A 377 -14.20 21.13 -5.67
C CYS A 377 -15.33 20.41 -6.41
N CYS A 378 -15.76 19.26 -5.90
CA CYS A 378 -16.82 18.43 -6.48
C CYS A 378 -17.91 18.12 -5.45
N GLU A 379 -19.06 17.62 -5.95
CA GLU A 379 -20.16 17.20 -5.08
C GLU A 379 -19.78 16.03 -4.16
N PRO A 380 -20.39 15.95 -2.95
CA PRO A 380 -21.43 16.87 -2.41
C PRO A 380 -20.84 18.20 -1.94
N PRO A 381 -21.67 19.27 -1.90
CA PRO A 381 -21.22 20.60 -1.47
C PRO A 381 -20.72 20.59 -0.03
N ASP A 382 -19.79 21.51 0.27
CA ASP A 382 -19.19 21.71 1.60
C ASP A 382 -18.49 20.48 2.19
N ASN A 383 -18.29 19.42 1.41
CA ASN A 383 -17.60 18.23 1.85
C ASN A 383 -16.12 18.53 2.11
N ARG A 384 -15.66 18.25 3.34
CA ARG A 384 -14.26 18.39 3.78
C ARG A 384 -13.64 17.06 4.17
N GLY A 385 -14.32 15.94 3.91
CA GLY A 385 -13.93 14.64 4.42
C GLY A 385 -14.16 14.48 5.92
N ASN A 386 -13.55 13.45 6.50
CA ASN A 386 -13.79 13.05 7.88
C ASN A 386 -12.49 12.80 8.63
N PHE A 387 -12.36 13.36 9.83
CA PHE A 387 -11.33 12.99 10.78
C PHE A 387 -11.89 11.90 11.72
N ASN A 388 -11.15 10.81 11.91
CA ASN A 388 -11.68 9.63 12.62
C ASN A 388 -11.74 9.79 14.14
N TYR A 389 -11.38 10.94 14.66
CA TYR A 389 -11.41 11.32 16.08
C TYR A 389 -12.07 12.70 16.27
N PRO A 390 -12.89 12.91 17.31
CA PRO A 390 -13.45 11.91 18.21
C PRO A 390 -14.42 10.97 17.47
N LYS A 391 -14.63 9.78 18.01
CA LYS A 391 -15.55 8.78 17.44
C LYS A 391 -17.05 9.12 17.64
N VAL A 392 -17.36 10.18 18.34
CA VAL A 392 -18.75 10.51 18.78
C VAL A 392 -19.10 11.92 18.36
N GLY A 393 -20.15 12.02 17.51
CA GLY A 393 -20.79 13.27 17.09
C GLY A 393 -20.59 13.60 15.61
N ASP A 394 -21.56 14.32 15.03
CA ASP A 394 -21.59 14.68 13.60
C ASP A 394 -20.68 15.86 13.23
N SER A 395 -20.06 16.52 14.22
CA SER A 395 -19.21 17.68 13.97
C SER A 395 -17.75 17.32 13.87
N GLN A 396 -17.15 17.64 12.73
CA GLN A 396 -15.71 17.47 12.51
C GLN A 396 -14.90 18.42 13.40
N PRO A 397 -13.74 17.95 13.95
CA PRO A 397 -12.98 18.74 14.90
C PRO A 397 -12.26 19.93 14.24
N ALA A 398 -12.41 21.14 14.80
CA ALA A 398 -11.68 22.32 14.35
C ALA A 398 -10.24 22.40 14.90
N THR A 399 -9.92 21.60 15.90
CA THR A 399 -8.60 21.55 16.57
C THR A 399 -8.22 20.11 16.86
N LEU A 400 -6.93 19.86 17.08
CA LEU A 400 -6.42 18.52 17.41
C LEU A 400 -7.23 17.87 18.55
N PRO A 401 -7.91 16.72 18.30
CA PRO A 401 -8.66 16.01 19.32
C PRO A 401 -7.78 15.41 20.42
N SER A 402 -8.27 15.50 21.66
CA SER A 402 -7.53 15.01 22.84
C SER A 402 -7.30 13.50 22.80
N GLU A 403 -8.27 12.73 22.32
CA GLU A 403 -8.17 11.27 22.22
C GLU A 403 -7.06 10.85 21.26
N PHE A 404 -6.95 11.53 20.13
CA PHE A 404 -5.88 11.27 19.15
C PHE A 404 -4.50 11.66 19.72
N ALA A 405 -4.43 12.83 20.38
CA ALA A 405 -3.21 13.27 21.03
C ALA A 405 -2.76 12.30 22.15
N GLU A 406 -3.72 11.79 22.95
CA GLU A 406 -3.45 10.81 24.01
C GLU A 406 -2.97 9.48 23.43
N LEU A 407 -3.56 9.00 22.34
CA LEU A 407 -3.11 7.79 21.65
C LEU A 407 -1.64 7.90 21.22
N VAL A 408 -1.30 8.98 20.49
CA VAL A 408 0.07 9.23 20.03
C VAL A 408 1.06 9.34 21.20
N GLN A 409 0.68 10.10 22.23
CA GLN A 409 1.49 10.24 23.45
C GLN A 409 1.73 8.90 24.15
N THR A 410 0.70 8.06 24.23
CA THR A 410 0.78 6.73 24.88
C THR A 410 1.71 5.81 24.11
N ALA A 411 1.57 5.74 22.78
CA ALA A 411 2.44 4.94 21.93
C ALA A 411 3.92 5.37 22.06
N VAL A 412 4.19 6.68 22.01
CA VAL A 412 5.55 7.22 22.21
C VAL A 412 6.10 6.84 23.58
N SER A 413 5.29 6.95 24.65
CA SER A 413 5.74 6.62 26.00
C SER A 413 6.11 5.15 26.21
N GLN A 414 5.52 4.25 25.41
CA GLN A 414 5.84 2.82 25.34
C GLN A 414 6.91 2.48 24.29
N ASN A 415 7.62 3.48 23.77
CA ASN A 415 8.68 3.34 22.78
C ASN A 415 8.24 2.80 21.41
N TRP A 416 6.93 2.78 21.12
CA TRP A 416 6.45 2.43 19.80
C TRP A 416 6.64 3.58 18.81
N SER A 417 7.22 3.31 17.66
CA SER A 417 7.07 4.17 16.48
C SER A 417 5.74 3.89 15.80
N MET A 418 5.22 4.88 15.11
CA MET A 418 3.91 4.76 14.47
C MET A 418 3.98 5.04 12.97
N MET A 419 3.03 4.44 12.26
CA MET A 419 2.65 4.72 10.88
C MET A 419 1.25 5.32 10.93
N ILE A 420 1.14 6.65 10.86
CA ILE A 420 -0.16 7.33 10.92
C ILE A 420 -0.61 7.71 9.51
N HIS A 421 -1.74 7.13 9.08
CA HIS A 421 -2.41 7.48 7.84
C HIS A 421 -2.93 8.92 7.92
N ALA A 422 -2.55 9.77 6.97
CA ALA A 422 -3.07 11.12 6.82
C ALA A 422 -3.00 11.58 5.35
N ASN A 423 -4.16 11.79 4.74
CA ASN A 423 -4.31 12.21 3.35
C ASN A 423 -4.68 13.68 3.19
N GLY A 424 -5.63 14.17 3.98
CA GLY A 424 -6.06 15.56 3.93
C GLY A 424 -5.06 16.49 4.61
N ASP A 425 -5.01 17.74 4.18
CA ASP A 425 -4.08 18.75 4.69
C ASP A 425 -4.28 19.00 6.21
N THR A 426 -5.51 18.97 6.70
CA THR A 426 -5.83 19.10 8.13
C THR A 426 -5.46 17.84 8.91
N ALA A 427 -5.65 16.66 8.33
CA ALA A 427 -5.22 15.42 8.95
C ALA A 427 -3.69 15.35 9.11
N VAL A 428 -2.94 15.78 8.10
CA VAL A 428 -1.48 15.92 8.17
C VAL A 428 -1.07 16.92 9.25
N GLU A 429 -1.79 18.05 9.36
CA GLU A 429 -1.53 19.06 10.39
C GLU A 429 -1.74 18.50 11.80
N PHE A 430 -2.89 17.87 12.06
CA PHE A 430 -3.19 17.29 13.37
C PHE A 430 -2.21 16.16 13.73
N THR A 431 -1.85 15.33 12.76
CA THR A 431 -0.85 14.26 12.96
C THR A 431 0.51 14.83 13.32
N THR A 432 0.95 15.88 12.61
CA THR A 432 2.22 16.56 12.88
C THR A 432 2.21 17.23 14.26
N GLN A 433 1.10 17.85 14.66
CA GLN A 433 0.93 18.44 15.99
C GLN A 433 0.97 17.39 17.09
N ALA A 434 0.25 16.27 16.93
CA ALA A 434 0.23 15.17 17.92
C ALA A 434 1.62 14.56 18.11
N TYR A 435 2.33 14.26 17.03
CA TYR A 435 3.72 13.79 17.09
C TYR A 435 4.63 14.81 17.79
N THR A 436 4.58 16.07 17.37
CA THR A 436 5.42 17.12 17.97
C THR A 436 5.20 17.24 19.47
N ALA A 437 3.93 17.20 19.92
CA ALA A 437 3.62 17.26 21.35
C ALA A 437 4.17 16.06 22.14
N ALA A 438 4.07 14.86 21.56
CA ALA A 438 4.56 13.64 22.19
C ALA A 438 6.10 13.55 22.20
N LEU A 439 6.75 13.88 21.09
CA LEU A 439 8.19 13.73 20.88
C LEU A 439 9.02 14.77 21.67
N LYS A 440 8.45 15.92 22.02
CA LYS A 440 9.11 16.95 22.86
C LYS A 440 9.68 16.44 24.18
N ARG A 441 9.22 15.30 24.65
CA ARG A 441 9.63 14.69 25.93
C ARG A 441 10.81 13.74 25.80
N LEU A 442 11.21 13.43 24.56
CA LEU A 442 12.29 12.51 24.27
C LEU A 442 13.64 13.23 24.19
N THR A 443 14.68 12.50 24.52
CA THR A 443 16.07 12.94 24.30
C THR A 443 16.43 12.85 22.80
N PRO A 444 17.48 13.57 22.34
CA PRO A 444 17.96 13.46 20.97
C PRO A 444 18.34 12.02 20.57
N GLU A 445 18.89 11.23 21.50
CA GLU A 445 19.26 9.84 21.27
C GLU A 445 18.03 8.96 21.04
N GLU A 446 16.97 9.14 21.84
CA GLU A 446 15.71 8.43 21.66
C GLU A 446 15.07 8.78 20.32
N LEU A 447 15.12 10.06 19.89
CA LEU A 447 14.60 10.49 18.58
C LEU A 447 15.32 9.82 17.41
N LEU A 448 16.65 9.66 17.47
CA LEU A 448 17.45 9.03 16.41
C LEU A 448 17.05 7.56 16.15
N ASN A 449 16.57 6.88 17.18
CA ASN A 449 16.17 5.47 17.10
C ASN A 449 14.72 5.26 16.65
N ARG A 450 13.98 6.35 16.44
CA ARG A 450 12.58 6.28 15.98
C ARG A 450 12.50 6.22 14.46
N ARG A 451 11.35 5.69 13.99
CA ARG A 451 10.97 5.62 12.57
C ARG A 451 9.50 6.02 12.45
N ASP A 452 9.14 7.14 13.11
CA ASP A 452 7.76 7.65 13.03
C ASP A 452 7.47 8.15 11.62
N ARG A 453 6.33 7.72 11.07
CA ARG A 453 5.96 7.97 9.69
C ARG A 453 4.58 8.59 9.59
N ILE A 454 4.37 9.44 8.57
CA ILE A 454 3.05 9.81 8.08
C ILE A 454 2.85 9.08 6.76
N GLU A 455 1.85 8.21 6.73
CA GLU A 455 1.53 7.39 5.56
C GLU A 455 0.71 8.19 4.56
N HIS A 456 0.96 7.96 3.30
CA HIS A 456 0.47 8.71 2.16
C HIS A 456 0.92 10.16 2.16
N CYS A 457 0.73 10.89 3.28
CA CYS A 457 1.16 12.28 3.46
C CYS A 457 0.81 13.13 2.23
N SER A 458 -0.45 12.94 1.71
CA SER A 458 -0.79 13.31 0.35
C SER A 458 -0.79 14.81 0.15
N LEU A 459 -1.42 15.56 1.06
CA LEU A 459 -1.43 17.02 1.00
C LEU A 459 -0.60 17.59 2.16
N VAL A 460 0.65 17.85 1.88
CA VAL A 460 1.63 18.40 2.82
C VAL A 460 2.20 19.71 2.31
N ASN A 461 2.58 20.61 3.20
CA ASN A 461 3.24 21.88 2.84
C ASN A 461 4.66 21.97 3.41
N SER A 462 5.43 22.96 2.91
CA SER A 462 6.83 23.16 3.29
C SER A 462 7.03 23.42 4.79
N THR A 463 6.09 24.09 5.46
CA THR A 463 6.15 24.35 6.91
C THR A 463 6.01 23.03 7.70
N GLN A 464 5.09 22.18 7.28
CA GLN A 464 4.90 20.85 7.88
C GLN A 464 6.13 19.97 7.63
N LEU A 465 6.69 19.94 6.41
CA LEU A 465 7.93 19.21 6.12
C LEU A 465 9.11 19.68 6.98
N GLY A 466 9.26 21.01 7.18
CA GLY A 466 10.27 21.57 8.07
C GLY A 466 10.06 21.14 9.54
N THR A 467 8.81 21.03 9.98
CA THR A 467 8.48 20.54 11.33
C THR A 467 8.77 19.04 11.43
N MET A 468 8.41 18.25 10.44
CA MET A 468 8.69 16.82 10.37
C MET A 468 10.20 16.56 10.43
N ALA A 469 10.99 17.31 9.65
CA ALA A 469 12.47 17.22 9.66
C ALA A 469 13.06 17.49 11.04
N ARG A 470 12.55 18.52 11.72
CA ARG A 470 13.00 18.88 13.07
C ARG A 470 12.76 17.77 14.10
N TRP A 471 11.71 16.99 13.95
CA TRP A 471 11.31 15.96 14.92
C TRP A 471 11.59 14.53 14.45
N GLY A 472 12.25 14.35 13.30
CA GLY A 472 12.56 13.03 12.74
C GLY A 472 11.34 12.24 12.28
N ILE A 473 10.23 12.91 11.97
CA ILE A 473 9.03 12.32 11.38
C ILE A 473 9.24 12.26 9.87
N THR A 474 8.94 11.14 9.24
CA THR A 474 9.21 10.93 7.80
C THR A 474 7.95 10.62 7.01
N PRO A 475 7.82 11.11 5.76
CA PRO A 475 6.70 10.74 4.91
C PRO A 475 6.96 9.45 4.14
N SER A 476 5.93 8.63 3.98
CA SER A 476 5.89 7.50 3.05
C SER A 476 4.78 7.76 2.05
N PHE A 477 5.11 7.88 0.77
CA PHE A 477 4.21 8.43 -0.23
C PHE A 477 3.54 7.35 -1.10
N LEU A 478 2.20 7.40 -1.22
CA LEU A 478 1.47 6.70 -2.27
C LEU A 478 1.61 7.50 -3.57
N ILE A 479 2.67 7.27 -4.32
CA ILE A 479 2.95 8.03 -5.54
C ILE A 479 1.92 7.77 -6.65
N GLY A 480 1.16 6.70 -6.57
CA GLY A 480 -0.01 6.44 -7.40
C GLY A 480 -1.04 7.57 -7.37
N HIS A 481 -1.13 8.34 -6.28
CA HIS A 481 -1.97 9.55 -6.21
C HIS A 481 -1.64 10.55 -7.33
N VAL A 482 -0.38 10.66 -7.72
CA VAL A 482 0.04 11.50 -8.85
C VAL A 482 -0.21 10.79 -10.18
N GLY A 483 0.24 9.53 -10.30
CA GLY A 483 0.18 8.80 -11.57
C GLY A 483 -1.26 8.50 -12.01
N TYR A 484 -2.05 7.91 -11.14
CA TYR A 484 -3.38 7.43 -11.51
C TYR A 484 -4.48 8.46 -11.27
N TRP A 485 -4.48 9.12 -10.10
CA TRP A 485 -5.52 10.08 -9.72
C TRP A 485 -5.15 11.54 -9.98
N GLY A 486 -3.91 11.84 -10.34
CA GLY A 486 -3.43 13.22 -10.48
C GLY A 486 -4.29 14.09 -11.39
N PHE A 487 -4.81 13.54 -12.49
CA PHE A 487 -5.69 14.26 -13.40
C PHE A 487 -7.03 14.62 -12.75
N ALA A 488 -7.68 13.68 -12.08
CA ALA A 488 -8.92 13.94 -11.36
C ALA A 488 -8.69 14.90 -10.17
N PHE A 489 -7.60 14.77 -9.45
CA PHE A 489 -7.25 15.71 -8.37
C PHE A 489 -7.03 17.12 -8.91
N ASN A 490 -6.31 17.26 -10.01
CA ASN A 490 -6.00 18.55 -10.61
C ASN A 490 -7.24 19.24 -11.20
N GLU A 491 -8.06 18.52 -11.93
CA GLU A 491 -9.16 19.11 -12.69
C GLU A 491 -10.50 19.12 -11.91
N ALA A 492 -10.79 18.09 -11.10
CA ALA A 492 -12.13 17.92 -10.54
C ALA A 492 -12.20 17.97 -9.02
N ILE A 493 -11.27 17.35 -8.27
CA ILE A 493 -11.44 17.06 -6.83
C ILE A 493 -10.81 18.15 -5.96
N LEU A 494 -9.54 18.49 -6.17
CA LEU A 494 -8.80 19.46 -5.36
C LEU A 494 -8.71 20.82 -6.06
N GLY A 495 -8.72 20.82 -7.39
CA GLY A 495 -8.43 21.98 -8.21
C GLY A 495 -6.93 22.26 -8.35
N LYS A 496 -6.57 23.02 -9.37
CA LYS A 496 -5.19 23.20 -9.86
C LYS A 496 -4.21 23.70 -8.81
N GLU A 497 -4.64 24.57 -7.92
CA GLU A 497 -3.76 25.16 -6.89
C GLU A 497 -3.41 24.14 -5.80
N ARG A 498 -4.42 23.49 -5.20
CA ARG A 498 -4.20 22.50 -4.12
C ARG A 498 -3.50 21.23 -4.60
N ALA A 499 -3.81 20.80 -5.82
CA ALA A 499 -3.17 19.63 -6.41
C ALA A 499 -1.64 19.78 -6.56
N GLN A 500 -1.11 21.01 -6.62
CA GLN A 500 0.35 21.23 -6.62
C GLN A 500 1.03 20.77 -5.31
N SER A 501 0.28 20.68 -4.21
CA SER A 501 0.80 20.19 -2.91
C SER A 501 0.72 18.66 -2.77
N LEU A 502 0.29 17.97 -3.85
CA LEU A 502 0.14 16.51 -3.79
C LEU A 502 1.50 15.81 -3.81
N THR A 503 1.79 15.05 -2.75
CA THR A 503 2.93 14.13 -2.71
C THR A 503 4.26 14.85 -2.99
N LEU A 504 4.67 15.75 -2.09
CA LEU A 504 5.86 16.61 -2.25
C LEU A 504 7.17 15.85 -1.96
N CYS A 505 7.50 14.88 -2.81
CA CYS A 505 8.65 13.98 -2.66
C CYS A 505 9.99 14.72 -2.65
N LYS A 506 10.19 15.60 -3.64
CA LYS A 506 11.46 16.36 -3.78
C LYS A 506 11.63 17.36 -2.64
N SER A 507 10.56 18.10 -2.33
CA SER A 507 10.56 19.03 -1.20
C SER A 507 10.87 18.33 0.13
N ALA A 508 10.35 17.12 0.37
CA ALA A 508 10.70 16.33 1.55
C ALA A 508 12.20 16.02 1.62
N LEU A 509 12.79 15.59 0.50
CA LEU A 509 14.24 15.35 0.41
C LEU A 509 15.05 16.64 0.62
N ASP A 510 14.59 17.77 0.10
CA ASP A 510 15.26 19.08 0.26
C ASP A 510 15.22 19.57 1.72
N HIS A 511 14.24 19.15 2.52
CA HIS A 511 14.21 19.34 3.97
C HIS A 511 15.07 18.31 4.74
N GLY A 512 15.81 17.43 4.05
CA GLY A 512 16.67 16.41 4.64
C GLY A 512 15.92 15.19 5.17
N LEU A 513 14.65 15.02 4.82
CA LEU A 513 13.85 13.85 5.19
C LEU A 513 14.21 12.65 4.33
N ARG A 514 14.16 11.47 4.91
CA ARG A 514 14.07 10.23 4.12
C ARG A 514 12.63 10.03 3.68
N ILE A 515 12.46 9.45 2.49
CA ILE A 515 11.15 9.10 1.97
C ILE A 515 11.14 7.62 1.55
N SER A 516 9.97 7.02 1.50
CA SER A 516 9.71 5.80 0.75
C SER A 516 8.51 5.99 -0.18
N LEU A 517 8.50 5.22 -1.25
CA LEU A 517 7.37 5.10 -2.16
C LEU A 517 6.67 3.78 -1.87
N HIS A 518 5.36 3.72 -2.10
CA HIS A 518 4.57 2.51 -1.89
C HIS A 518 3.34 2.46 -2.80
N CYS A 519 2.81 1.24 -2.97
CA CYS A 519 1.60 0.99 -3.76
C CYS A 519 0.32 0.94 -2.92
N ASP A 520 0.41 0.72 -1.63
CA ASP A 520 -0.75 0.48 -0.77
C ASP A 520 -1.63 -0.68 -1.28
N TYR A 521 -1.00 -1.80 -1.63
CA TYR A 521 -1.72 -2.94 -2.20
C TYR A 521 -2.83 -3.46 -1.25
N ALA A 522 -4.11 -3.59 -1.67
CA ALA A 522 -4.64 -3.65 -3.04
C ALA A 522 -5.13 -2.30 -3.62
N VAL A 523 -4.87 -1.13 -3.01
CA VAL A 523 -5.31 0.17 -3.56
C VAL A 523 -4.73 0.41 -4.95
N THR A 524 -3.43 0.11 -5.14
CA THR A 524 -2.81 0.02 -6.47
C THR A 524 -1.98 -1.27 -6.58
N PRO A 525 -1.68 -1.74 -7.80
CA PRO A 525 -0.91 -2.96 -8.00
C PRO A 525 0.50 -2.88 -7.40
N LEU A 526 1.05 -4.00 -6.91
CA LEU A 526 2.46 -4.11 -6.55
C LEU A 526 3.35 -3.67 -7.72
N GLY A 527 4.36 -2.82 -7.50
CA GLY A 527 5.24 -2.42 -8.58
C GLY A 527 6.22 -1.31 -8.27
N PRO A 528 7.31 -1.58 -7.50
CA PRO A 528 8.27 -0.53 -7.14
C PRO A 528 8.92 0.18 -8.34
N LEU A 529 9.12 -0.51 -9.48
CA LEU A 529 9.63 0.15 -10.70
C LEU A 529 8.61 1.12 -11.32
N ARG A 530 7.30 0.82 -11.19
CA ARG A 530 6.25 1.78 -11.56
C ARG A 530 6.25 2.99 -10.63
N GLU A 531 6.38 2.77 -9.32
CA GLU A 531 6.45 3.86 -8.34
C GLU A 531 7.67 4.76 -8.62
N MET A 532 8.81 4.16 -8.93
CA MET A 532 10.00 4.87 -9.36
C MET A 532 9.72 5.70 -10.63
N GLU A 533 9.02 5.13 -11.64
CA GLU A 533 8.63 5.83 -12.86
C GLU A 533 7.73 7.03 -12.56
N GLN A 534 6.68 6.82 -11.75
CA GLN A 534 5.73 7.87 -11.39
C GLN A 534 6.39 9.00 -10.58
N ALA A 535 7.35 8.69 -9.71
CA ALA A 535 8.09 9.69 -8.95
C ALA A 535 9.08 10.51 -9.81
N ILE A 536 9.65 9.90 -10.85
CA ILE A 536 10.58 10.57 -11.78
C ILE A 536 9.81 11.46 -12.77
N THR A 537 8.69 10.97 -13.29
CA THR A 537 7.98 11.65 -14.39
C THR A 537 6.83 12.52 -13.91
N ARG A 538 6.19 12.15 -12.82
CA ARG A 538 4.95 12.74 -12.29
C ARG A 538 3.84 12.88 -13.34
N ILE A 539 3.86 12.05 -14.38
CA ILE A 539 2.85 12.05 -15.44
C ILE A 539 1.50 11.63 -14.85
N MET A 540 0.48 12.45 -15.11
CA MET A 540 -0.92 12.13 -14.86
C MET A 540 -1.41 11.20 -15.98
N GLU A 541 -1.49 9.90 -15.72
CA GLU A 541 -1.73 8.89 -16.76
C GLU A 541 -3.13 8.98 -17.41
N ALA A 542 -4.11 9.58 -16.70
CA ALA A 542 -5.44 9.84 -17.23
C ALA A 542 -5.54 11.15 -18.03
N ASP A 543 -4.52 12.03 -17.99
CA ASP A 543 -4.47 13.22 -18.80
C ASP A 543 -4.16 12.85 -20.26
N PRO A 544 -5.04 13.18 -21.24
CA PRO A 544 -4.79 12.89 -22.65
C PRO A 544 -3.49 13.50 -23.20
N SER A 545 -3.00 14.57 -22.56
CA SER A 545 -1.73 15.22 -22.91
C SER A 545 -0.53 14.68 -22.15
N LEU A 546 -0.71 13.74 -21.24
CA LEU A 546 0.32 13.16 -20.37
C LEU A 546 1.14 14.23 -19.63
N ASN A 547 0.50 15.30 -19.17
CA ASN A 547 1.18 16.35 -18.43
C ASN A 547 1.64 15.84 -17.06
N ALA A 548 2.76 16.39 -16.60
CA ALA A 548 3.22 16.14 -15.24
C ALA A 548 2.49 17.05 -14.25
N LEU A 549 2.15 16.50 -13.08
CA LEU A 549 1.62 17.28 -11.96
C LEU A 549 2.80 17.81 -11.14
N ASN A 550 3.01 19.13 -11.14
CA ASN A 550 4.10 19.79 -10.40
C ASN A 550 5.49 19.19 -10.72
N GLU A 551 6.04 19.55 -11.89
CA GLU A 551 7.35 19.05 -12.36
C GLU A 551 8.52 19.37 -11.40
N ASP A 552 8.37 20.37 -10.53
CA ASP A 552 9.38 20.72 -9.53
C ASP A 552 9.58 19.63 -8.47
N GLU A 553 8.61 18.74 -8.32
CA GLU A 553 8.62 17.61 -7.39
C GLU A 553 9.11 16.29 -8.02
N CYS A 554 9.56 16.29 -9.29
CA CYS A 554 10.17 15.13 -9.91
C CYS A 554 11.45 14.72 -9.18
N LEU A 555 11.56 13.42 -8.88
CA LEU A 555 12.77 12.84 -8.30
C LEU A 555 13.82 12.53 -9.37
N THR A 556 15.09 12.53 -8.98
CA THR A 556 16.11 11.87 -9.81
C THR A 556 15.95 10.35 -9.76
N PRO A 557 16.44 9.61 -10.78
CA PRO A 557 16.43 8.15 -10.75
C PRO A 557 17.10 7.56 -9.51
N GLU A 558 18.19 8.17 -9.05
CA GLU A 558 18.93 7.73 -7.86
C GLU A 558 18.09 7.93 -6.58
N GLN A 559 17.40 9.05 -6.44
CA GLN A 559 16.51 9.32 -5.31
C GLN A 559 15.34 8.34 -5.29
N ALA A 560 14.72 8.08 -6.44
CA ALA A 560 13.59 7.17 -6.57
C ALA A 560 14.02 5.71 -6.29
N LEU A 561 15.20 5.27 -6.77
CA LEU A 561 15.73 3.93 -6.46
C LEU A 561 15.99 3.75 -4.95
N ARG A 562 16.52 4.77 -4.29
CA ARG A 562 16.70 4.73 -2.82
C ARG A 562 15.38 4.57 -2.10
N ALA A 563 14.32 5.25 -2.55
CA ALA A 563 13.00 5.25 -1.91
C ALA A 563 12.27 3.90 -2.00
N ILE A 564 12.67 3.00 -2.91
CA ILE A 564 12.13 1.63 -3.07
C ILE A 564 13.10 0.53 -2.62
N THR A 565 14.27 0.90 -2.05
CA THR A 565 15.29 -0.04 -1.58
C THR A 565 15.82 0.36 -0.20
N HIS A 566 16.93 1.09 -0.14
CA HIS A 566 17.65 1.46 1.08
C HIS A 566 16.79 2.27 2.07
N ASP A 567 16.12 3.33 1.60
CA ASP A 567 15.33 4.20 2.47
C ASP A 567 13.99 3.53 2.85
N ALA A 568 13.43 2.69 1.96
CA ALA A 568 12.28 1.83 2.30
C ALA A 568 12.62 0.83 3.41
N ALA A 569 13.80 0.19 3.36
CA ALA A 569 14.26 -0.69 4.43
C ALA A 569 14.35 0.03 5.78
N TRP A 570 14.89 1.26 5.76
CA TRP A 570 14.98 2.09 6.96
C TRP A 570 13.59 2.43 7.53
N HIS A 571 12.63 2.77 6.67
CA HIS A 571 11.24 3.00 7.08
C HIS A 571 10.58 1.76 7.69
N CYS A 572 10.98 0.58 7.25
CA CYS A 572 10.49 -0.70 7.78
C CYS A 572 11.25 -1.19 9.02
N ARG A 573 12.23 -0.45 9.55
CA ARG A 573 13.16 -0.90 10.61
C ARG A 573 13.96 -2.16 10.21
N ALA A 574 14.25 -2.30 8.93
CA ALA A 574 14.89 -3.48 8.35
C ALA A 574 16.29 -3.20 7.78
N GLU A 575 16.79 -1.98 7.91
CA GLU A 575 18.05 -1.51 7.35
C GLU A 575 19.30 -2.27 7.83
N HIS A 576 19.18 -3.01 8.93
CA HIS A 576 20.25 -3.88 9.43
C HIS A 576 20.28 -5.24 8.73
N TRP A 577 19.25 -5.57 7.97
CA TRP A 577 19.09 -6.88 7.33
C TRP A 577 18.99 -6.81 5.81
N PHE A 578 18.29 -5.79 5.29
CA PHE A 578 17.87 -5.66 3.88
C PHE A 578 18.10 -4.25 3.32
N GLY A 579 17.66 -4.02 2.08
CA GLY A 579 17.70 -2.72 1.41
C GLY A 579 19.08 -2.32 0.87
N SER A 580 20.11 -3.08 1.20
CA SER A 580 21.44 -2.99 0.61
C SER A 580 22.14 -4.36 0.61
N LEU A 581 23.13 -4.52 -0.24
CA LEU A 581 23.96 -5.73 -0.31
C LEU A 581 25.32 -5.51 0.38
N LYS A 582 25.27 -4.90 1.56
CA LYS A 582 26.41 -4.71 2.44
C LYS A 582 26.82 -6.05 3.05
N ALA A 583 28.12 -6.24 3.30
CA ALA A 583 28.63 -7.45 3.97
C ALA A 583 27.90 -7.70 5.31
N GLY A 584 27.42 -8.92 5.51
CA GLY A 584 26.61 -9.35 6.65
C GLY A 584 25.10 -9.27 6.42
N HIS A 585 24.60 -8.47 5.45
CA HIS A 585 23.17 -8.42 5.13
C HIS A 585 22.71 -9.72 4.47
N HIS A 586 21.41 -9.98 4.49
CA HIS A 586 20.84 -11.08 3.74
C HIS A 586 21.08 -10.91 2.23
N ALA A 587 21.33 -12.00 1.55
CA ALA A 587 21.55 -12.05 0.12
C ALA A 587 20.20 -12.04 -0.64
N ASP A 588 19.44 -10.96 -0.43
CA ASP A 588 18.15 -10.71 -1.07
C ASP A 588 18.38 -9.70 -2.21
N PHE A 589 18.17 -10.13 -3.44
CA PHE A 589 18.46 -9.28 -4.61
C PHE A 589 17.57 -9.62 -5.80
N VAL A 590 17.52 -8.69 -6.73
CA VAL A 590 16.83 -8.83 -8.01
C VAL A 590 17.83 -8.64 -9.15
N ILE A 591 17.65 -9.41 -10.23
CA ILE A 591 18.35 -9.19 -11.50
C ILE A 591 17.34 -8.73 -12.53
N LEU A 592 17.56 -7.52 -13.06
CA LEU A 592 16.75 -6.88 -14.08
C LEU A 592 17.41 -6.98 -15.46
N GLU A 593 16.62 -6.92 -16.51
CA GLU A 593 17.09 -6.94 -17.90
C GLU A 593 17.97 -5.74 -18.25
N GLN A 594 17.70 -4.58 -17.62
CA GLN A 594 18.42 -3.33 -17.84
C GLN A 594 18.46 -2.46 -16.58
N ASP A 595 19.38 -1.49 -16.57
CA ASP A 595 19.57 -0.58 -15.46
C ASP A 595 18.44 0.48 -15.38
N PRO A 596 17.63 0.51 -14.32
CA PRO A 596 16.58 1.50 -14.17
C PRO A 596 17.13 2.94 -14.05
N LEU A 597 18.37 3.13 -13.54
CA LEU A 597 18.97 4.47 -13.49
C LEU A 597 19.29 5.01 -14.89
N SER A 598 19.85 4.16 -15.76
CA SER A 598 20.16 4.54 -17.14
C SER A 598 18.87 4.87 -17.92
N LEU A 599 17.81 4.08 -17.72
CA LEU A 599 16.51 4.35 -18.32
C LEU A 599 15.86 5.60 -17.72
N GLY A 600 15.91 5.76 -16.39
CA GLY A 600 15.34 6.91 -15.70
C GLY A 600 15.88 8.25 -16.19
N LYS A 601 17.16 8.30 -16.57
CA LYS A 601 17.78 9.50 -17.18
C LYS A 601 17.23 9.83 -18.56
N GLN A 602 16.51 8.93 -19.20
CA GLN A 602 15.90 9.14 -20.53
C GLN A 602 14.40 9.51 -20.41
N LEU A 603 13.81 9.39 -19.20
CA LEU A 603 12.41 9.75 -18.97
C LEU A 603 12.23 11.27 -18.93
N PRO A 604 11.05 11.79 -19.31
CA PRO A 604 10.76 13.21 -19.18
C PRO A 604 10.74 13.59 -17.69
N GLY A 605 11.49 14.66 -17.36
CA GLY A 605 11.61 15.18 -16.01
C GLY A 605 12.47 16.44 -15.99
N ARG A 606 12.52 17.15 -14.86
CA ARG A 606 13.31 18.38 -14.72
C ARG A 606 14.81 18.09 -14.89
N GLY A 607 15.47 18.82 -15.78
CA GLY A 607 16.94 18.78 -15.95
C GLY A 607 17.45 18.07 -17.20
N HIS A 608 16.60 17.56 -18.07
CA HIS A 608 16.99 16.90 -19.32
C HIS A 608 16.95 17.83 -20.54
N GLY A 609 16.81 19.14 -20.33
CA GLY A 609 16.81 20.17 -21.36
C GLY A 609 18.17 20.83 -21.54
N ASN A 610 19.21 20.08 -21.91
CA ASN A 610 20.43 20.66 -22.45
C ASN A 610 20.47 20.46 -23.97
N GLY A 611 20.12 21.51 -24.68
CA GLY A 611 20.46 21.71 -26.11
C GLY A 611 19.49 21.11 -27.11
N GLY A 612 18.43 21.84 -27.44
CA GLY A 612 17.84 21.84 -28.77
C GLY A 612 17.14 20.60 -29.33
N GLU A 613 17.17 19.48 -28.66
CA GLU A 613 16.40 18.29 -29.02
C GLU A 613 15.01 18.37 -28.39
N GLN A 614 13.97 18.16 -29.20
CA GLN A 614 12.63 17.99 -28.67
C GLN A 614 12.65 16.84 -27.65
N PRO A 615 12.07 17.03 -26.45
CA PRO A 615 11.95 15.93 -25.51
C PRO A 615 11.27 14.76 -26.21
N PRO A 616 11.74 13.51 -25.99
CA PRO A 616 11.09 12.34 -26.56
C PRO A 616 9.60 12.42 -26.21
N LEU A 617 8.74 12.06 -27.18
CA LEU A 617 7.29 12.01 -26.97
C LEU A 617 7.01 11.28 -25.65
N ARG A 618 6.36 11.95 -24.70
CA ARG A 618 6.06 11.39 -23.37
C ARG A 618 5.40 10.01 -23.49
N GLU A 619 4.54 9.83 -24.49
CA GLU A 619 3.92 8.55 -24.85
C GLU A 619 4.91 7.42 -25.16
N ALA A 620 6.09 7.73 -25.70
CA ALA A 620 7.08 6.72 -26.07
C ALA A 620 7.95 6.25 -24.89
N VAL A 621 7.93 6.95 -23.77
CA VAL A 621 8.84 6.68 -22.65
C VAL A 621 8.15 6.40 -21.32
N TYR A 622 6.91 6.90 -21.08
CA TYR A 622 6.17 6.52 -19.89
C TYR A 622 5.83 5.02 -19.97
N GLN A 623 5.67 4.37 -18.86
CA GLN A 623 5.52 2.90 -18.72
C GLN A 623 6.75 2.05 -19.06
N ARG A 624 7.82 2.62 -19.62
CA ARG A 624 9.04 1.84 -19.97
C ARG A 624 9.76 1.29 -18.74
N MET A 625 9.77 2.04 -17.63
CA MET A 625 10.43 1.58 -16.41
C MET A 625 9.66 0.45 -15.73
N ARG A 626 8.33 0.55 -15.65
CA ARG A 626 7.48 -0.53 -15.13
C ARG A 626 7.51 -1.79 -16.02
N ALA A 627 7.88 -1.64 -17.27
CA ALA A 627 8.01 -2.71 -18.24
C ALA A 627 9.39 -3.41 -18.21
N ILE A 628 10.37 -2.92 -17.45
CA ILE A 628 11.65 -3.60 -17.28
C ILE A 628 11.40 -5.02 -16.76
N LYS A 629 11.89 -6.01 -17.52
CA LYS A 629 11.71 -7.40 -17.15
C LYS A 629 12.56 -7.76 -15.93
N VAL A 630 11.92 -8.32 -14.91
CA VAL A 630 12.59 -8.99 -13.80
C VAL A 630 13.04 -10.36 -14.29
N LEU A 631 14.34 -10.57 -14.39
CA LEU A 631 14.93 -11.84 -14.87
C LEU A 631 14.93 -12.89 -13.77
N SER A 632 15.25 -12.48 -12.56
CA SER A 632 15.18 -13.37 -11.39
C SER A 632 15.15 -12.58 -10.08
N THR A 633 14.50 -13.16 -9.08
CA THR A 633 14.46 -12.66 -7.71
C THR A 633 15.04 -13.71 -6.77
N TRP A 634 15.82 -13.27 -5.79
CA TRP A 634 16.59 -14.12 -4.91
C TRP A 634 16.35 -13.71 -3.44
N LYS A 635 16.11 -14.71 -2.58
CA LYS A 635 15.95 -14.56 -1.14
C LYS A 635 16.97 -15.41 -0.41
N GLY A 636 17.83 -14.80 0.41
CA GLY A 636 18.89 -15.52 1.12
C GLY A 636 19.83 -16.28 0.18
N GLY A 637 20.14 -15.74 -1.00
CA GLY A 637 20.98 -16.39 -2.00
C GLY A 637 20.33 -17.56 -2.76
N VAL A 638 19.03 -17.84 -2.50
CA VAL A 638 18.23 -18.84 -3.22
C VAL A 638 17.34 -18.14 -4.24
N LYS A 639 17.31 -18.64 -5.46
CA LYS A 639 16.46 -18.11 -6.53
C LYS A 639 15.01 -18.52 -6.25
N VAL A 640 14.15 -17.53 -5.99
CA VAL A 640 12.71 -17.72 -5.70
C VAL A 640 11.81 -17.43 -6.90
N TYR A 641 12.35 -16.73 -7.91
CA TYR A 641 11.68 -16.49 -9.17
C TYR A 641 12.69 -16.47 -10.33
N ALA A 642 12.30 -17.00 -11.48
CA ALA A 642 13.00 -16.84 -12.73
C ALA A 642 11.99 -16.62 -13.87
N ALA A 643 12.22 -15.57 -14.66
CA ALA A 643 11.40 -15.31 -15.85
C ALA A 643 11.47 -16.50 -16.81
N LYS A 644 10.33 -16.88 -17.38
CA LYS A 644 10.29 -17.85 -18.46
C LYS A 644 11.04 -17.27 -19.67
N SER A 645 11.95 -18.07 -20.24
CA SER A 645 12.75 -17.74 -21.43
C SER A 645 11.89 -17.51 -22.65
#